data_eb98cb421a558a205d87b9afcfe5a3b1
#
_entry.id   eb98cb421a558a205d87b9afcfe5a3b1
#
_cell.length_a   1.000
_cell.length_b   1.000
_cell.length_c   1.000
_cell.angle_alpha   90.00
_cell.angle_beta   90.00
_cell.angle_gamma   90.00
#
_symmetry.space_group_name_H-M   'P 1'
#
loop_
_entity.id
_entity.type
_entity.pdbx_description
1 polymer ?
#
loop_
_entity_poly.entity_id
_entity_poly.type
_entity_poly.pdbx_seq_one_letter_code
_entity_poly.pdbx_strand_id
1 'polypeptide(L)'
;TADYYLAPLAAVLRMALSSTSALEGGKTIVEYRATGEVPPRMTAQREQALERIGDRQGLIRELATIADVSDAVIRGLVKAGALEGRAVDLDSPFPEPDPDHAPPVLSTEQAYAAGILQAATATAEFEPFLLDGVTGSGKTEVYLEGVAEALREGRQALILLPEIALTEPFLKRFHARFGVEPVAWHSGLRQAQRRRAWRQIAAGQAKVVVGARSALFLPYRDLGIIVVDEAHETSFKQEDGVHYHARDVAVMRGHFEGCPVVLASATPAIETRHQVELGRYRELKLPGRYGKAELPAIEAIDLLADPPERGRWIAPKLVGAIDATLARGEQVLLFLNRRGYAPLTLCRTCGHRFQCPNCTAWMVEHRLIRRLACHHCGHVIPTPRACPECDAEDSLVACGPGVERIADEATALFPDAKVAIVTSDTIWSPAKAAEFVARMEAQAIDIVVGTQLVTKGYHFPNLTLVGVIDADLGLEGGDLRAAERTFQQIMQVAGRAGRGEKPGTVLVQTHAPGARVIEALVSGDAESFYAAETEARRDADAPPFGRFAAIVVSSEDKDAAHDTARTIARAAPRVENMDVFGPAPAPLAMLRGRHRFRLLVHATRQIDVQDVIRDWLGALEWPAKVRVAVDVDPYNFL
;
A
#
# COMPACT_ATOMS: atom_id res chain seq x y z
N THR A 1 -5.83 17.96 12.37
CA THR A 1 -5.17 16.64 12.49
C THR A 1 -4.75 16.37 13.93
N ALA A 2 -3.96 17.25 14.55
CA ALA A 2 -3.49 17.05 15.94
C ALA A 2 -4.64 16.85 16.91
N ASP A 3 -5.64 17.70 16.84
CA ASP A 3 -6.82 17.67 17.70
C ASP A 3 -7.66 16.41 17.50
N TYR A 4 -8.04 16.11 16.26
CA TYR A 4 -8.85 14.93 15.92
C TYR A 4 -8.18 13.60 16.29
N TYR A 5 -6.88 13.47 16.02
CA TYR A 5 -6.15 12.22 16.28
C TYR A 5 -5.45 12.20 17.65
N LEU A 6 -5.72 13.18 18.51
CA LEU A 6 -5.12 13.32 19.84
C LEU A 6 -3.59 13.20 19.81
N ALA A 7 -2.99 13.75 18.76
CA ALA A 7 -1.55 13.69 18.52
C ALA A 7 -0.86 14.97 18.98
N PRO A 8 0.39 14.90 19.50
CA PRO A 8 1.15 16.08 19.85
C PRO A 8 1.30 17.04 18.66
N LEU A 9 0.95 18.32 18.82
CA LEU A 9 1.03 19.32 17.75
C LEU A 9 2.42 19.38 17.12
N ALA A 10 3.48 19.26 17.93
CA ALA A 10 4.86 19.24 17.45
C ALA A 10 5.15 18.03 16.53
N ALA A 11 4.47 16.88 16.71
CA ALA A 11 4.62 15.73 15.84
C ALA A 11 3.96 15.98 14.48
N VAL A 12 2.78 16.58 14.46
CA VAL A 12 2.07 16.96 13.22
C VAL A 12 2.84 18.05 12.46
N LEU A 13 3.35 19.06 13.16
CA LEU A 13 4.18 20.11 12.54
C LEU A 13 5.45 19.54 11.90
N ARG A 14 6.07 18.53 12.50
CA ARG A 14 7.23 17.85 11.89
C ARG A 14 6.88 17.12 10.59
N MET A 15 5.65 16.68 10.40
CA MET A 15 5.23 16.10 9.12
C MET A 15 5.17 17.16 8.01
N ALA A 16 4.69 18.37 8.33
CA ALA A 16 4.68 19.49 7.39
C ALA A 16 6.09 20.03 7.12
N LEU A 17 6.92 20.10 8.14
CA LEU A 17 8.33 20.53 8.09
C LEU A 17 9.28 19.34 7.95
N SER A 18 8.92 18.38 7.12
CA SER A 18 9.69 17.14 6.92
C SER A 18 11.11 17.35 6.37
N SER A 19 11.42 18.57 5.93
CA SER A 19 12.74 19.01 5.49
C SER A 19 13.09 20.36 6.12
N THR A 20 13.64 20.37 7.33
CA THR A 20 14.08 21.61 7.99
C THR A 20 15.08 22.40 7.16
N SER A 21 15.94 21.72 6.39
CA SER A 21 16.86 22.35 5.44
C SER A 21 16.14 23.04 4.27
N ALA A 22 14.84 22.85 4.09
CA ALA A 22 14.06 23.57 3.09
C ALA A 22 13.84 25.06 3.47
N LEU A 23 13.97 25.40 4.75
CA LEU A 23 13.91 26.77 5.24
C LEU A 23 15.24 27.54 5.08
N GLU A 24 16.33 26.83 4.77
CA GLU A 24 17.65 27.43 4.52
C GLU A 24 17.75 27.91 3.06
N GLY A 25 18.57 28.94 2.75
CA GLY A 25 18.77 29.48 1.39
C GLY A 25 19.27 28.46 0.35
N GLY A 26 19.01 28.70 -0.93
CA GLY A 26 19.31 27.82 -2.05
C GLY A 26 20.80 27.42 -2.09
N LYS A 27 21.07 26.13 -2.32
CA LYS A 27 22.42 25.63 -2.61
C LYS A 27 22.49 25.20 -4.07
N THR A 28 23.48 25.67 -4.80
CA THR A 28 23.81 25.18 -6.14
C THR A 28 24.47 23.81 -6.04
N ILE A 29 24.04 22.86 -6.85
CA ILE A 29 24.73 21.58 -7.08
C ILE A 29 25.26 21.57 -8.51
N VAL A 30 26.27 20.74 -8.75
CA VAL A 30 26.77 20.52 -10.11
C VAL A 30 26.26 19.17 -10.59
N GLU A 31 25.38 19.21 -11.59
CA GLU A 31 24.97 18.02 -12.34
C GLU A 31 25.88 17.85 -13.55
N TYR A 32 26.13 16.60 -13.91
CA TYR A 32 27.03 16.23 -14.99
C TYR A 32 26.25 15.51 -16.08
N ARG A 33 26.60 15.80 -17.34
CA ARG A 33 26.05 15.12 -18.53
C ARG A 33 27.18 14.75 -19.49
N ALA A 34 26.95 13.79 -20.35
CA ALA A 34 27.89 13.44 -21.41
C ALA A 34 28.02 14.56 -22.44
N THR A 35 29.27 14.86 -22.84
CA THR A 35 29.59 15.88 -23.84
C THR A 35 29.62 15.30 -25.26
N GLY A 36 29.65 13.97 -25.38
CA GLY A 36 29.95 13.26 -26.62
C GLY A 36 31.43 13.21 -26.96
N GLU A 37 32.30 13.87 -26.21
CA GLU A 37 33.75 13.83 -26.43
C GLU A 37 34.35 12.53 -25.93
N VAL A 38 35.27 11.97 -26.71
CA VAL A 38 35.97 10.74 -26.35
C VAL A 38 37.19 11.09 -25.45
N PRO A 39 37.29 10.51 -24.24
CA PRO A 39 38.40 10.76 -23.36
C PRO A 39 39.76 10.37 -23.98
N PRO A 40 40.87 11.08 -23.71
CA PRO A 40 42.19 10.78 -24.26
C PRO A 40 42.67 9.37 -23.92
N ARG A 41 42.17 8.79 -22.82
CA ARG A 41 42.41 7.40 -22.43
C ARG A 41 41.09 6.71 -22.12
N MET A 42 40.65 5.90 -23.06
CA MET A 42 39.47 5.05 -22.88
C MET A 42 39.86 3.75 -22.20
N THR A 43 39.07 3.34 -21.19
CA THR A 43 39.17 2.01 -20.57
C THR A 43 37.79 1.34 -20.68
N ALA A 44 37.75 0.02 -20.64
CA ALA A 44 36.49 -0.73 -20.75
C ALA A 44 35.43 -0.24 -19.72
N GLN A 45 35.85 0.10 -18.49
CA GLN A 45 34.94 0.66 -17.50
C GLN A 45 34.43 2.07 -17.86
N ARG A 46 35.22 2.91 -18.49
CA ARG A 46 34.82 4.25 -18.92
C ARG A 46 33.86 4.20 -20.10
N GLU A 47 34.12 3.31 -21.05
CA GLU A 47 33.27 3.07 -22.21
C GLU A 47 31.91 2.58 -21.78
N GLN A 48 31.88 1.54 -20.96
CA GLN A 48 30.64 1.01 -20.37
C GLN A 48 29.87 2.06 -19.55
N ALA A 49 30.60 2.90 -18.80
CA ALA A 49 29.98 3.97 -18.02
C ALA A 49 29.32 5.02 -18.92
N LEU A 50 29.97 5.47 -19.98
CA LEU A 50 29.40 6.44 -20.93
C LEU A 50 28.19 5.85 -21.68
N GLU A 51 28.26 4.59 -22.09
CA GLU A 51 27.15 3.89 -22.74
C GLU A 51 25.91 3.80 -21.83
N ARG A 52 26.11 3.43 -20.55
CA ARG A 52 25.03 3.34 -19.57
C ARG A 52 24.46 4.70 -19.15
N ILE A 53 25.30 5.72 -19.09
CA ILE A 53 24.86 7.09 -18.80
C ILE A 53 24.04 7.63 -19.97
N GLY A 54 24.49 7.44 -21.22
CA GLY A 54 23.82 7.99 -22.40
C GLY A 54 23.55 9.48 -22.26
N ASP A 55 22.33 9.91 -22.56
CA ASP A 55 21.90 11.34 -22.45
C ASP A 55 21.45 11.74 -21.04
N ARG A 56 21.60 10.86 -20.04
CA ARG A 56 21.19 11.15 -18.67
C ARG A 56 22.12 12.16 -18.00
N GLN A 57 21.51 13.01 -17.19
CA GLN A 57 22.24 13.96 -16.34
C GLN A 57 21.99 13.64 -14.86
N GLY A 58 22.96 13.97 -14.00
CA GLY A 58 22.84 13.75 -12.57
C GLY A 58 24.13 14.06 -11.79
N LEU A 59 24.06 13.87 -10.48
CA LEU A 59 25.23 13.99 -9.61
C LEU A 59 26.25 12.89 -9.91
N ILE A 60 27.53 13.12 -9.59
CA ILE A 60 28.61 12.12 -9.73
C ILE A 60 28.18 10.75 -9.18
N ARG A 61 27.60 10.74 -7.98
CA ARG A 61 27.17 9.52 -7.30
C ARG A 61 25.97 8.84 -7.99
N GLU A 62 25.09 9.61 -8.58
CA GLU A 62 23.94 9.09 -9.34
C GLU A 62 24.39 8.44 -10.63
N LEU A 63 25.23 9.14 -11.37
CA LEU A 63 25.82 8.60 -12.60
C LEU A 63 26.68 7.37 -12.32
N ALA A 64 27.39 7.34 -11.20
CA ALA A 64 28.15 6.17 -10.76
C ALA A 64 27.24 4.95 -10.49
N THR A 65 26.09 5.19 -9.86
CA THR A 65 25.08 4.14 -9.61
C THR A 65 24.43 3.65 -10.91
N ILE A 66 24.06 4.57 -11.83
CA ILE A 66 23.50 4.22 -13.15
C ILE A 66 24.50 3.40 -13.98
N ALA A 67 25.74 3.82 -13.96
CA ALA A 67 26.80 3.19 -14.72
C ALA A 67 27.36 1.91 -14.08
N ASP A 68 27.01 1.63 -12.83
CA ASP A 68 27.53 0.53 -12.01
C ASP A 68 29.08 0.60 -11.91
N VAL A 69 29.58 1.79 -11.57
CA VAL A 69 31.00 2.07 -11.39
C VAL A 69 31.23 2.90 -10.12
N SER A 70 32.49 3.05 -9.70
CA SER A 70 32.82 3.92 -8.57
C SER A 70 32.76 5.41 -8.94
N ASP A 71 32.48 6.28 -7.93
CA ASP A 71 32.56 7.75 -8.07
C ASP A 71 33.87 8.23 -8.70
N ALA A 72 34.96 7.50 -8.47
CA ALA A 72 36.28 7.83 -9.01
C ALA A 72 36.34 7.72 -10.54
N VAL A 73 35.61 6.76 -11.13
CA VAL A 73 35.52 6.59 -12.59
C VAL A 73 34.77 7.80 -13.19
N ILE A 74 33.66 8.20 -12.60
CA ILE A 74 32.88 9.37 -13.04
C ILE A 74 33.72 10.65 -12.93
N ARG A 75 34.39 10.89 -11.80
CA ARG A 75 35.31 12.03 -11.64
C ARG A 75 36.45 12.00 -12.67
N GLY A 76 36.92 10.79 -13.03
CA GLY A 76 37.89 10.62 -14.09
C GLY A 76 37.36 11.01 -15.48
N LEU A 77 36.11 10.74 -15.77
CA LEU A 77 35.43 11.16 -17.00
C LEU A 77 35.23 12.68 -17.04
N VAL A 78 34.86 13.31 -15.90
CA VAL A 78 34.77 14.77 -15.76
C VAL A 78 36.12 15.43 -16.05
N LYS A 79 37.21 14.93 -15.42
CA LYS A 79 38.57 15.45 -15.67
C LYS A 79 39.01 15.30 -17.12
N ALA A 80 38.51 14.29 -17.81
CA ALA A 80 38.87 14.01 -19.21
C ALA A 80 37.97 14.76 -20.21
N GLY A 81 37.03 15.60 -19.77
CA GLY A 81 36.11 16.37 -20.61
C GLY A 81 34.94 15.57 -21.21
N ALA A 82 34.86 14.26 -20.92
CA ALA A 82 33.76 13.43 -21.41
C ALA A 82 32.44 13.66 -20.70
N LEU A 83 32.49 14.22 -19.49
CA LEU A 83 31.32 14.72 -18.76
C LEU A 83 31.56 16.20 -18.40
N GLU A 84 30.61 17.07 -18.73
CA GLU A 84 30.60 18.48 -18.35
C GLU A 84 29.68 18.71 -17.14
N GLY A 85 30.15 19.56 -16.19
CA GLY A 85 29.38 19.97 -15.04
C GLY A 85 28.63 21.26 -15.30
N ARG A 86 27.31 21.24 -15.05
CA ARG A 86 26.48 22.43 -15.06
C ARG A 86 26.05 22.73 -13.62
N ALA A 87 26.31 23.95 -13.16
CA ALA A 87 25.74 24.43 -11.90
C ALA A 87 24.22 24.53 -12.06
N VAL A 88 23.50 23.68 -11.34
CA VAL A 88 22.04 23.69 -11.31
C VAL A 88 21.65 24.26 -9.95
N ASP A 89 20.82 25.29 -9.95
CA ASP A 89 20.20 25.73 -8.73
C ASP A 89 19.28 24.58 -8.27
N LEU A 90 19.47 24.13 -7.05
CA LEU A 90 18.61 23.13 -6.43
C LEU A 90 17.13 23.56 -6.39
N ASP A 91 16.90 24.83 -6.57
CA ASP A 91 15.60 25.45 -6.59
C ASP A 91 15.07 25.72 -8.02
N SER A 92 15.76 25.24 -9.09
CA SER A 92 15.23 25.38 -10.45
C SER A 92 13.84 24.75 -10.56
N PRO A 93 12.89 25.43 -11.22
CA PRO A 93 11.52 24.91 -11.38
C PRO A 93 11.49 23.51 -11.98
N PHE A 94 10.52 22.72 -11.55
CA PHE A 94 10.18 21.48 -12.28
C PHE A 94 9.55 21.87 -13.62
N PRO A 95 9.67 21.01 -14.66
CA PRO A 95 8.93 21.20 -15.90
C PRO A 95 7.43 21.33 -15.61
N GLU A 96 6.77 22.24 -16.28
CA GLU A 96 5.32 22.40 -16.14
C GLU A 96 4.58 21.36 -16.96
N PRO A 97 3.59 20.63 -16.38
CA PRO A 97 2.71 19.75 -17.10
C PRO A 97 1.79 20.55 -18.05
N ASP A 98 1.67 20.08 -19.30
CA ASP A 98 0.76 20.67 -20.27
C ASP A 98 -0.62 19.99 -20.18
N PRO A 99 -1.69 20.70 -19.76
CA PRO A 99 -3.03 20.12 -19.64
C PRO A 99 -3.60 19.64 -20.99
N ASP A 100 -3.10 20.17 -22.11
CA ASP A 100 -3.63 19.88 -23.46
C ASP A 100 -2.69 19.01 -24.30
N HIS A 101 -1.60 18.47 -23.71
CA HIS A 101 -0.58 17.70 -24.45
C HIS A 101 -1.17 16.47 -25.16
N ALA A 102 -1.88 15.59 -24.47
CA ALA A 102 -2.48 14.39 -25.06
C ALA A 102 -3.73 13.94 -24.25
N PRO A 103 -4.89 14.59 -24.46
CA PRO A 103 -6.11 14.18 -23.79
C PRO A 103 -6.55 12.77 -24.25
N PRO A 104 -7.05 11.92 -23.33
CA PRO A 104 -7.46 10.56 -23.67
C PRO A 104 -8.78 10.54 -24.43
N VAL A 105 -9.00 9.48 -25.21
CA VAL A 105 -10.32 9.17 -25.75
C VAL A 105 -11.13 8.49 -24.67
N LEU A 106 -12.12 9.18 -24.12
CA LEU A 106 -12.98 8.69 -23.04
C LEU A 106 -14.24 7.99 -23.58
N SER A 107 -14.72 6.96 -22.88
CA SER A 107 -16.08 6.44 -23.09
C SER A 107 -17.13 7.46 -22.67
N THR A 108 -18.39 7.20 -22.99
CA THR A 108 -19.51 8.08 -22.59
C THR A 108 -19.57 8.26 -21.08
N GLU A 109 -19.44 7.19 -20.31
CA GLU A 109 -19.46 7.20 -18.84
C GLU A 109 -18.23 7.91 -18.27
N GLN A 110 -17.06 7.66 -18.84
CA GLN A 110 -15.82 8.34 -18.45
C GLN A 110 -15.90 9.84 -18.75
N ALA A 111 -16.37 10.23 -19.92
CA ALA A 111 -16.53 11.62 -20.32
C ALA A 111 -17.53 12.36 -19.41
N TYR A 112 -18.64 11.70 -19.05
CA TYR A 112 -19.60 12.24 -18.10
C TYR A 112 -18.98 12.49 -16.72
N ALA A 113 -18.28 11.47 -16.16
CA ALA A 113 -17.62 11.60 -14.87
C ALA A 113 -16.49 12.66 -14.89
N ALA A 114 -15.67 12.67 -15.94
CA ALA A 114 -14.61 13.66 -16.13
C ALA A 114 -15.17 15.09 -16.23
N GLY A 115 -16.26 15.31 -16.98
CA GLY A 115 -16.91 16.60 -17.09
C GLY A 115 -17.43 17.14 -15.77
N ILE A 116 -17.94 16.27 -14.89
CA ILE A 116 -18.35 16.65 -13.53
C ILE A 116 -17.15 17.08 -12.70
N LEU A 117 -16.04 16.31 -12.74
CA LEU A 117 -14.82 16.65 -11.99
C LEU A 117 -14.18 17.95 -12.50
N GLN A 118 -14.16 18.17 -13.81
CA GLN A 118 -13.69 19.42 -14.42
C GLN A 118 -14.52 20.61 -13.93
N ALA A 119 -15.86 20.52 -13.99
CA ALA A 119 -16.75 21.57 -13.52
C ALA A 119 -16.55 21.88 -12.02
N ALA A 120 -16.45 20.86 -11.18
CA ALA A 120 -16.19 21.03 -9.75
C ALA A 120 -14.80 21.65 -9.47
N THR A 121 -13.79 21.31 -10.28
CA THR A 121 -12.44 21.88 -10.14
C THR A 121 -12.41 23.35 -10.56
N ALA A 122 -13.14 23.73 -11.62
CA ALA A 122 -13.25 25.10 -12.09
C ALA A 122 -14.00 26.01 -11.10
N THR A 123 -15.02 25.51 -10.39
CA THR A 123 -15.76 26.31 -9.38
C THR A 123 -14.96 26.59 -8.12
N ALA A 124 -13.89 25.85 -7.87
CA ALA A 124 -13.07 25.97 -6.66
C ALA A 124 -13.88 25.87 -5.35
N GLU A 125 -14.84 24.96 -5.33
CA GLU A 125 -15.65 24.65 -4.15
C GLU A 125 -15.32 23.26 -3.61
N PHE A 126 -15.44 23.11 -2.30
CA PHE A 126 -15.27 21.79 -1.69
C PHE A 126 -16.42 20.88 -2.04
N GLU A 127 -16.11 19.84 -2.80
CA GLU A 127 -17.04 18.72 -3.07
C GLU A 127 -16.25 17.41 -3.02
N PRO A 128 -16.58 16.48 -2.12
CA PRO A 128 -15.97 15.17 -2.08
C PRO A 128 -16.71 14.20 -3.00
N PHE A 129 -15.94 13.49 -3.83
CA PHE A 129 -16.42 12.50 -4.78
C PHE A 129 -15.96 11.10 -4.42
N LEU A 130 -16.83 10.13 -4.57
CA LEU A 130 -16.45 8.71 -4.73
C LEU A 130 -16.47 8.39 -6.23
N LEU A 131 -15.29 8.15 -6.81
CA LEU A 131 -15.16 7.59 -8.16
C LEU A 131 -15.12 6.06 -8.03
N ASP A 132 -16.30 5.45 -8.06
CA ASP A 132 -16.52 4.01 -7.98
C ASP A 132 -16.44 3.39 -9.36
N GLY A 133 -15.48 2.51 -9.56
CA GLY A 133 -15.32 1.89 -10.87
C GLY A 133 -14.54 0.59 -10.78
N VAL A 134 -14.98 -0.42 -11.51
CA VAL A 134 -14.31 -1.72 -11.54
C VAL A 134 -12.84 -1.60 -11.94
N THR A 135 -12.05 -2.60 -11.60
CA THR A 135 -10.64 -2.62 -11.98
C THR A 135 -10.49 -2.60 -13.50
N GLY A 136 -9.78 -1.60 -14.04
CA GLY A 136 -9.63 -1.41 -15.49
C GLY A 136 -10.73 -0.55 -16.14
N SER A 137 -11.59 0.12 -15.36
CA SER A 137 -12.61 1.03 -15.88
C SER A 137 -12.08 2.40 -16.34
N GLY A 138 -10.78 2.68 -16.17
CA GLY A 138 -10.18 3.96 -16.56
C GLY A 138 -10.37 5.09 -15.56
N LYS A 139 -10.50 4.78 -14.26
CA LYS A 139 -10.55 5.80 -13.19
C LYS A 139 -9.42 6.82 -13.27
N THR A 140 -8.22 6.34 -13.61
CA THR A 140 -7.03 7.18 -13.74
C THR A 140 -7.23 8.25 -14.82
N GLU A 141 -7.70 7.87 -15.99
CA GLU A 141 -7.99 8.78 -17.10
C GLU A 141 -9.01 9.84 -16.68
N VAL A 142 -10.05 9.42 -15.97
CA VAL A 142 -11.13 10.30 -15.50
C VAL A 142 -10.62 11.34 -14.53
N TYR A 143 -9.90 10.94 -13.46
CA TYR A 143 -9.44 11.93 -12.48
C TYR A 143 -8.28 12.80 -13.01
N LEU A 144 -7.49 12.33 -13.99
CA LEU A 144 -6.47 13.15 -14.64
C LEU A 144 -7.08 14.30 -15.46
N GLU A 145 -8.31 14.18 -15.94
CA GLU A 145 -9.03 15.31 -16.55
C GLU A 145 -9.41 16.40 -15.52
N GLY A 146 -9.76 16.01 -14.30
CA GLY A 146 -9.89 16.98 -13.19
C GLY A 146 -8.56 17.66 -12.83
N VAL A 147 -7.45 16.89 -12.87
CA VAL A 147 -6.10 17.45 -12.70
C VAL A 147 -5.75 18.43 -13.84
N ALA A 148 -6.09 18.10 -15.09
CA ALA A 148 -5.88 18.99 -16.22
C ALA A 148 -6.63 20.32 -16.05
N GLU A 149 -7.84 20.28 -15.49
CA GLU A 149 -8.59 21.51 -15.22
C GLU A 149 -7.94 22.35 -14.13
N ALA A 150 -7.45 21.75 -13.05
CA ALA A 150 -6.69 22.48 -12.02
C ALA A 150 -5.44 23.17 -12.60
N LEU A 151 -4.79 22.52 -13.58
CA LEU A 151 -3.65 23.12 -14.28
C LEU A 151 -4.06 24.30 -15.18
N ARG A 152 -5.20 24.23 -15.89
CA ARG A 152 -5.73 25.35 -16.69
C ARG A 152 -6.05 26.55 -15.83
N GLU A 153 -6.58 26.31 -14.62
CA GLU A 153 -6.82 27.34 -13.62
C GLU A 153 -5.53 27.83 -12.92
N GLY A 154 -4.35 27.31 -13.32
CA GLY A 154 -3.05 27.68 -12.74
C GLY A 154 -2.81 27.12 -11.33
N ARG A 155 -3.70 26.27 -10.81
CA ARG A 155 -3.68 25.71 -9.47
C ARG A 155 -2.83 24.45 -9.38
N GLN A 156 -2.52 24.01 -8.16
CA GLN A 156 -1.77 22.79 -7.89
C GLN A 156 -2.70 21.59 -7.72
N ALA A 157 -2.22 20.40 -8.08
CA ALA A 157 -2.92 19.15 -7.87
C ALA A 157 -2.10 18.20 -7.00
N LEU A 158 -2.78 17.49 -6.08
CA LEU A 158 -2.20 16.44 -5.27
C LEU A 158 -2.84 15.10 -5.63
N ILE A 159 -2.03 14.12 -6.00
CA ILE A 159 -2.45 12.73 -6.22
C ILE A 159 -1.77 11.85 -5.17
N LEU A 160 -2.56 11.25 -4.31
CA LEU A 160 -2.10 10.25 -3.36
C LEU A 160 -2.22 8.85 -3.96
N LEU A 161 -1.11 8.15 -3.93
CA LEU A 161 -1.04 6.74 -4.31
C LEU A 161 -0.58 5.90 -3.11
N PRO A 162 -0.98 4.63 -2.98
CA PRO A 162 -0.30 3.69 -2.09
C PRO A 162 1.21 3.66 -2.42
N GLU A 163 2.08 3.57 -1.40
CA GLU A 163 3.55 3.68 -1.60
C GLU A 163 4.11 2.79 -2.73
N ILE A 164 3.49 1.63 -2.93
CA ILE A 164 3.88 0.66 -3.97
C ILE A 164 3.36 1.07 -5.36
N ALA A 165 2.34 1.93 -5.43
CA ALA A 165 1.74 2.37 -6.69
C ALA A 165 2.41 3.62 -7.31
N LEU A 166 3.37 4.24 -6.62
CA LEU A 166 4.33 5.21 -7.19
C LEU A 166 5.31 4.50 -8.13
N THR A 167 4.75 3.71 -9.07
CA THR A 167 5.50 2.84 -9.95
C THR A 167 5.67 3.47 -11.32
N GLU A 168 6.66 2.99 -12.04
CA GLU A 168 6.96 3.38 -13.42
C GLU A 168 5.71 3.39 -14.35
N PRO A 169 4.74 2.45 -14.26
CA PRO A 169 3.54 2.49 -15.08
C PRO A 169 2.67 3.74 -14.87
N PHE A 170 2.50 4.20 -13.63
CA PHE A 170 1.76 5.44 -13.38
C PHE A 170 2.52 6.66 -13.91
N LEU A 171 3.82 6.73 -13.65
CA LEU A 171 4.66 7.85 -14.12
C LEU A 171 4.68 7.93 -15.65
N LYS A 172 4.80 6.79 -16.35
CA LYS A 172 4.71 6.73 -17.81
C LYS A 172 3.34 7.19 -18.31
N ARG A 173 2.24 6.79 -17.67
CA ARG A 173 0.88 7.22 -18.03
C ARG A 173 0.72 8.72 -17.83
N PHE A 174 1.18 9.25 -16.71
CA PHE A 174 1.16 10.67 -16.43
C PHE A 174 1.99 11.45 -17.47
N HIS A 175 3.21 10.98 -17.76
CA HIS A 175 4.06 11.59 -18.80
C HIS A 175 3.38 11.57 -20.17
N ALA A 176 2.77 10.47 -20.55
CA ALA A 176 2.05 10.37 -21.82
C ALA A 176 0.88 11.36 -21.90
N ARG A 177 0.21 11.66 -20.75
CA ARG A 177 -0.92 12.58 -20.70
C ARG A 177 -0.51 14.06 -20.66
N PHE A 178 0.60 14.40 -19.99
CA PHE A 178 0.98 15.79 -19.67
C PHE A 178 2.35 16.22 -20.23
N GLY A 179 3.06 15.34 -20.95
CA GLY A 179 4.36 15.62 -21.57
C GLY A 179 5.56 15.64 -20.62
N VAL A 180 5.34 15.61 -19.32
CA VAL A 180 6.39 15.64 -18.28
C VAL A 180 6.05 14.69 -17.13
N GLU A 181 7.04 14.38 -16.28
CA GLU A 181 6.80 13.63 -15.05
C GLU A 181 6.26 14.54 -13.94
N PRO A 182 5.39 14.01 -13.04
CA PRO A 182 4.94 14.75 -11.87
C PRO A 182 6.05 14.85 -10.82
N VAL A 183 5.91 15.77 -9.88
CA VAL A 183 6.81 15.86 -8.73
C VAL A 183 6.50 14.72 -7.75
N ALA A 184 7.42 13.78 -7.63
CA ALA A 184 7.26 12.63 -6.74
C ALA A 184 7.58 12.99 -5.28
N TRP A 185 6.77 12.44 -4.33
CA TRP A 185 6.99 12.57 -2.89
C TRP A 185 6.81 11.24 -2.15
N HIS A 186 7.93 10.62 -1.75
CA HIS A 186 7.93 9.33 -1.05
C HIS A 186 9.13 9.18 -0.11
N SER A 187 9.14 8.11 0.68
CA SER A 187 10.16 7.83 1.70
C SER A 187 11.57 7.64 1.11
N GLY A 188 11.68 7.13 -0.11
CA GLY A 188 12.94 6.87 -0.80
C GLY A 188 13.64 8.11 -1.39
N LEU A 189 13.02 9.30 -1.36
CA LEU A 189 13.67 10.52 -1.86
C LEU A 189 14.86 10.91 -0.99
N ARG A 190 15.95 11.34 -1.64
CA ARG A 190 17.12 11.91 -0.96
C ARG A 190 16.77 13.28 -0.36
N GLN A 191 17.48 13.67 0.67
CA GLN A 191 17.24 14.94 1.38
C GLN A 191 17.26 16.16 0.45
N ALA A 192 18.17 16.19 -0.53
CA ALA A 192 18.24 17.27 -1.50
C ALA A 192 17.00 17.34 -2.40
N GLN A 193 16.51 16.19 -2.87
CA GLN A 193 15.29 16.08 -3.69
C GLN A 193 14.05 16.51 -2.87
N ARG A 194 13.95 16.05 -1.61
CA ARG A 194 12.87 16.47 -0.70
C ARG A 194 12.86 17.97 -0.48
N ARG A 195 14.04 18.58 -0.25
CA ARG A 195 14.17 20.03 -0.06
C ARG A 195 13.71 20.78 -1.30
N ARG A 196 14.18 20.41 -2.50
CA ARG A 196 13.76 21.02 -3.77
C ARG A 196 12.24 20.90 -3.94
N ALA A 197 11.69 19.69 -3.83
CA ALA A 197 10.26 19.47 -3.97
C ALA A 197 9.45 20.30 -2.97
N TRP A 198 9.82 20.29 -1.70
CA TRP A 198 9.13 21.07 -0.66
C TRP A 198 9.08 22.57 -0.98
N ARG A 199 10.20 23.14 -1.43
CA ARG A 199 10.28 24.57 -1.78
C ARG A 199 9.46 24.91 -3.02
N GLN A 200 9.55 24.09 -4.05
CA GLN A 200 8.82 24.30 -5.29
C GLN A 200 7.30 24.15 -5.07
N ILE A 201 6.90 23.27 -4.16
CA ILE A 201 5.50 23.12 -3.73
C ILE A 201 5.05 24.38 -2.99
N ALA A 202 5.84 24.87 -2.00
CA ALA A 202 5.53 26.06 -1.25
C ALA A 202 5.49 27.34 -2.12
N ALA A 203 6.29 27.39 -3.18
CA ALA A 203 6.30 28.47 -4.15
C ALA A 203 5.17 28.40 -5.18
N GLY A 204 4.40 27.29 -5.24
CA GLY A 204 3.36 27.04 -6.24
C GLY A 204 3.91 26.68 -7.62
N GLN A 205 5.21 26.38 -7.72
CA GLN A 205 5.91 26.05 -8.98
C GLN A 205 5.82 24.55 -9.31
N ALA A 206 5.74 23.69 -8.30
CA ALA A 206 5.41 22.27 -8.49
C ALA A 206 3.90 22.12 -8.69
N LYS A 207 3.46 22.04 -9.93
CA LYS A 207 2.04 22.06 -10.30
C LYS A 207 1.32 20.76 -9.93
N VAL A 208 1.91 19.60 -10.21
CA VAL A 208 1.33 18.30 -9.84
C VAL A 208 2.30 17.53 -8.95
N VAL A 209 1.81 17.14 -7.79
CA VAL A 209 2.56 16.34 -6.82
C VAL A 209 1.90 14.97 -6.72
N VAL A 210 2.69 13.92 -6.91
CA VAL A 210 2.26 12.53 -6.75
C VAL A 210 3.02 11.93 -5.58
N GLY A 211 2.32 11.41 -4.59
CA GLY A 211 3.01 10.94 -3.40
C GLY A 211 2.24 9.97 -2.54
N ALA A 212 2.95 9.43 -1.54
CA ALA A 212 2.35 8.67 -0.47
C ALA A 212 1.63 9.61 0.52
N ARG A 213 0.98 9.02 1.54
CA ARG A 213 0.21 9.72 2.57
C ARG A 213 0.87 10.97 3.18
N SER A 214 2.19 11.00 3.29
CA SER A 214 2.93 12.15 3.83
C SER A 214 2.88 13.39 2.93
N ALA A 215 2.55 13.26 1.65
CA ALA A 215 2.38 14.38 0.74
C ALA A 215 1.21 15.30 1.13
N LEU A 216 0.25 14.78 1.91
CA LEU A 216 -0.87 15.58 2.46
C LEU A 216 -0.43 16.76 3.35
N PHE A 217 0.74 16.71 3.94
CA PHE A 217 1.21 17.74 4.88
C PHE A 217 2.15 18.75 4.24
N LEU A 218 2.39 18.67 2.93
CA LEU A 218 3.22 19.62 2.22
C LEU A 218 2.55 21.00 2.10
N PRO A 219 3.32 22.07 2.05
CA PRO A 219 2.81 23.45 2.06
C PRO A 219 2.39 23.89 0.65
N TYR A 220 1.32 23.32 0.12
CA TYR A 220 0.75 23.78 -1.16
C TYR A 220 0.30 25.24 -1.02
N ARG A 221 0.53 26.01 -2.07
CA ARG A 221 0.14 27.42 -2.12
C ARG A 221 -1.33 27.58 -2.50
N ASP A 222 -1.80 26.77 -3.45
CA ASP A 222 -3.15 26.85 -4.00
C ASP A 222 -3.54 25.47 -4.59
N LEU A 223 -4.20 24.64 -3.81
CA LEU A 223 -4.68 23.33 -4.25
C LEU A 223 -5.99 23.49 -5.03
N GLY A 224 -6.01 22.99 -6.27
CA GLY A 224 -7.20 22.90 -7.12
C GLY A 224 -7.95 21.59 -7.01
N ILE A 225 -7.25 20.49 -6.71
CA ILE A 225 -7.84 19.16 -6.57
C ILE A 225 -6.96 18.24 -5.72
N ILE A 226 -7.59 17.37 -4.95
CA ILE A 226 -6.92 16.26 -4.24
C ILE A 226 -7.50 14.94 -4.74
N VAL A 227 -6.64 14.04 -5.21
CA VAL A 227 -7.03 12.68 -5.62
C VAL A 227 -6.42 11.68 -4.64
N VAL A 228 -7.22 10.72 -4.19
CA VAL A 228 -6.78 9.55 -3.42
C VAL A 228 -7.11 8.31 -4.25
N ASP A 229 -6.12 7.78 -4.96
CA ASP A 229 -6.32 6.57 -5.77
C ASP A 229 -6.17 5.32 -4.90
N GLU A 230 -6.93 4.26 -5.22
CA GLU A 230 -7.08 3.07 -4.40
C GLU A 230 -7.44 3.41 -2.94
N ALA A 231 -8.42 4.32 -2.75
CA ALA A 231 -8.78 4.92 -1.46
C ALA A 231 -9.16 3.91 -0.34
N HIS A 232 -9.43 2.65 -0.70
CA HIS A 232 -9.68 1.53 0.22
C HIS A 232 -8.39 0.94 0.82
N GLU A 233 -7.22 1.28 0.26
CA GLU A 233 -5.95 0.68 0.68
C GLU A 233 -5.61 0.97 2.14
N THR A 234 -5.31 -0.10 2.87
CA THR A 234 -4.99 -0.02 4.31
C THR A 234 -3.70 0.74 4.59
N SER A 235 -2.80 0.84 3.60
CA SER A 235 -1.55 1.60 3.72
C SER A 235 -1.75 3.11 3.89
N PHE A 236 -2.96 3.61 3.65
CA PHE A 236 -3.31 5.00 3.96
C PHE A 236 -3.51 5.26 5.46
N LYS A 237 -3.71 4.25 6.29
CA LYS A 237 -3.64 4.39 7.75
C LYS A 237 -2.18 4.37 8.19
N GLN A 238 -1.74 5.42 8.89
CA GLN A 238 -0.43 5.45 9.55
C GLN A 238 -0.54 4.87 10.95
N GLU A 239 0.28 3.87 11.24
CA GLU A 239 0.28 3.16 12.53
C GLU A 239 1.52 3.50 13.37
N ASP A 240 2.46 4.30 12.86
CA ASP A 240 3.69 4.72 13.54
C ASP A 240 3.69 6.25 13.74
N GLY A 241 3.98 6.70 14.95
CA GLY A 241 4.02 8.12 15.28
C GLY A 241 2.62 8.74 15.42
N VAL A 242 2.22 9.60 14.52
CA VAL A 242 0.86 10.15 14.47
C VAL A 242 -0.05 9.16 13.76
N HIS A 243 -1.04 8.63 14.47
CA HIS A 243 -1.99 7.66 13.91
C HIS A 243 -3.10 8.41 13.16
N TYR A 244 -3.00 8.52 11.84
CA TYR A 244 -4.03 9.17 11.01
C TYR A 244 -4.36 8.33 9.78
N HIS A 245 -5.54 8.56 9.20
CA HIS A 245 -5.92 7.96 7.92
C HIS A 245 -5.84 9.02 6.81
N ALA A 246 -5.01 8.78 5.79
CA ALA A 246 -4.75 9.77 4.75
C ALA A 246 -5.99 10.11 3.92
N ARG A 247 -6.90 9.14 3.66
CA ARG A 247 -8.18 9.39 3.01
C ARG A 247 -8.98 10.47 3.74
N ASP A 248 -9.12 10.33 5.06
CA ASP A 248 -9.96 11.21 5.87
C ASP A 248 -9.29 12.60 6.04
N VAL A 249 -7.95 12.61 6.18
CA VAL A 249 -7.18 13.86 6.18
C VAL A 249 -7.24 14.56 4.82
N ALA A 250 -7.30 13.82 3.70
CA ALA A 250 -7.45 14.41 2.36
C ALA A 250 -8.79 15.14 2.23
N VAL A 251 -9.89 14.52 2.68
CA VAL A 251 -11.22 15.15 2.67
C VAL A 251 -11.24 16.39 3.56
N MET A 252 -10.69 16.29 4.77
CA MET A 252 -10.59 17.43 5.69
C MET A 252 -9.73 18.55 5.08
N ARG A 253 -8.62 18.20 4.42
CA ARG A 253 -7.78 19.19 3.76
C ARG A 253 -8.51 19.88 2.61
N GLY A 254 -9.19 19.13 1.74
CA GLY A 254 -9.99 19.70 0.66
C GLY A 254 -11.05 20.68 1.16
N HIS A 255 -11.66 20.37 2.31
CA HIS A 255 -12.60 21.30 2.96
C HIS A 255 -11.93 22.63 3.37
N PHE A 256 -10.73 22.59 3.93
CA PHE A 256 -10.01 23.81 4.31
C PHE A 256 -9.44 24.58 3.12
N GLU A 257 -9.02 23.89 2.07
CA GLU A 257 -8.48 24.51 0.85
C GLU A 257 -9.58 24.98 -0.12
N GLY A 258 -10.84 24.57 0.10
CA GLY A 258 -11.95 24.88 -0.80
C GLY A 258 -11.80 24.23 -2.16
N CYS A 259 -11.42 22.93 -2.21
CA CYS A 259 -11.22 22.23 -3.47
C CYS A 259 -11.87 20.83 -3.47
N PRO A 260 -12.22 20.29 -4.66
CA PRO A 260 -12.77 18.95 -4.77
C PRO A 260 -11.76 17.89 -4.33
N VAL A 261 -12.32 16.78 -3.76
CA VAL A 261 -11.54 15.61 -3.35
C VAL A 261 -12.12 14.38 -4.02
N VAL A 262 -11.29 13.65 -4.77
CA VAL A 262 -11.70 12.43 -5.48
C VAL A 262 -11.14 11.22 -4.77
N LEU A 263 -12.02 10.39 -4.22
CA LEU A 263 -11.68 9.08 -3.66
C LEU A 263 -11.95 8.02 -4.73
N ALA A 264 -10.91 7.57 -5.43
CA ALA A 264 -11.05 6.56 -6.49
C ALA A 264 -10.84 5.16 -5.92
N SER A 265 -11.78 4.25 -6.19
CA SER A 265 -11.72 2.87 -5.70
C SER A 265 -12.51 1.92 -6.60
N ALA A 266 -12.08 0.66 -6.66
CA ALA A 266 -12.86 -0.43 -7.24
C ALA A 266 -13.70 -1.17 -6.17
N THR A 267 -13.31 -1.00 -4.90
CA THR A 267 -13.95 -1.65 -3.75
C THR A 267 -13.97 -0.64 -2.60
N PRO A 268 -14.85 0.38 -2.67
CA PRO A 268 -14.89 1.46 -1.70
C PRO A 268 -15.07 0.93 -0.27
N ALA A 269 -14.43 1.60 0.69
CA ALA A 269 -14.64 1.30 2.11
C ALA A 269 -16.08 1.63 2.53
N ILE A 270 -16.64 0.86 3.46
CA ILE A 270 -18.00 1.03 3.95
C ILE A 270 -18.23 2.45 4.50
N GLU A 271 -17.22 3.03 5.16
CA GLU A 271 -17.28 4.40 5.63
C GLU A 271 -17.47 5.41 4.47
N THR A 272 -16.81 5.17 3.34
CA THR A 272 -16.93 6.04 2.15
C THR A 272 -18.32 5.89 1.51
N ARG A 273 -18.80 4.65 1.36
CA ARG A 273 -20.15 4.37 0.85
C ARG A 273 -21.24 4.99 1.74
N HIS A 274 -21.08 4.89 3.04
CA HIS A 274 -22.00 5.51 3.99
C HIS A 274 -22.07 7.05 3.85
N GLN A 275 -20.95 7.72 3.53
CA GLN A 275 -21.00 9.16 3.25
C GLN A 275 -21.76 9.48 1.95
N VAL A 276 -21.71 8.58 0.95
CA VAL A 276 -22.54 8.70 -0.27
C VAL A 276 -24.03 8.52 0.07
N GLU A 277 -24.39 7.51 0.86
CA GLU A 277 -25.77 7.27 1.32
C GLU A 277 -26.34 8.49 2.08
N LEU A 278 -25.51 9.16 2.86
CA LEU A 278 -25.87 10.40 3.57
C LEU A 278 -25.95 11.64 2.65
N GLY A 279 -25.65 11.50 1.35
CA GLY A 279 -25.62 12.63 0.41
C GLY A 279 -24.46 13.62 0.65
N ARG A 280 -23.46 13.21 1.43
CA ARG A 280 -22.27 14.06 1.73
C ARG A 280 -21.18 13.93 0.69
N TYR A 281 -21.09 12.78 0.03
CA TYR A 281 -20.18 12.53 -1.08
C TYR A 281 -20.99 12.28 -2.34
N ARG A 282 -20.54 12.83 -3.45
CA ARG A 282 -21.15 12.58 -4.75
C ARG A 282 -20.52 11.35 -5.40
N GLU A 283 -21.36 10.41 -5.81
CA GLU A 283 -20.92 9.19 -6.46
C GLU A 283 -20.83 9.36 -7.98
N LEU A 284 -19.69 8.91 -8.55
CA LEU A 284 -19.45 8.79 -9.99
C LEU A 284 -19.14 7.33 -10.30
N LYS A 285 -20.00 6.67 -11.06
CA LYS A 285 -19.90 5.23 -11.36
C LYS A 285 -19.29 4.96 -12.72
N LEU A 286 -18.33 4.01 -12.75
CA LEU A 286 -17.74 3.44 -13.96
C LEU A 286 -17.95 1.92 -13.93
N PRO A 287 -19.12 1.42 -14.36
CA PRO A 287 -19.54 0.04 -14.11
C PRO A 287 -18.81 -1.00 -14.98
N GLY A 288 -18.26 -0.60 -16.12
CA GLY A 288 -17.60 -1.47 -17.08
C GLY A 288 -16.09 -1.30 -17.15
N ARG A 289 -15.37 -2.33 -17.60
CA ARG A 289 -13.98 -2.19 -18.04
C ARG A 289 -13.90 -1.39 -19.33
N TYR A 290 -12.82 -0.66 -19.50
CA TYR A 290 -12.57 0.05 -20.77
C TYR A 290 -12.32 -0.95 -21.91
N GLY A 291 -12.96 -0.74 -23.06
CA GLY A 291 -12.85 -1.61 -24.23
C GLY A 291 -13.73 -2.86 -24.16
N LYS A 292 -13.22 -3.98 -24.68
CA LYS A 292 -13.96 -5.26 -24.79
C LYS A 292 -13.67 -6.23 -23.62
N ALA A 293 -12.85 -5.85 -22.65
CA ALA A 293 -12.46 -6.73 -21.57
C ALA A 293 -13.64 -6.96 -20.61
N GLU A 294 -13.97 -8.22 -20.33
CA GLU A 294 -15.01 -8.61 -19.37
C GLU A 294 -14.40 -8.82 -17.98
N LEU A 295 -15.24 -8.75 -16.95
CA LEU A 295 -14.84 -9.15 -15.60
C LEU A 295 -14.61 -10.67 -15.58
N PRO A 296 -13.61 -11.18 -14.84
CA PRO A 296 -13.36 -12.60 -14.77
C PRO A 296 -14.49 -13.33 -14.05
N ALA A 297 -14.79 -14.55 -14.46
CA ALA A 297 -15.65 -15.45 -13.71
C ALA A 297 -14.92 -15.87 -12.43
N ILE A 298 -15.63 -15.81 -11.29
CA ILE A 298 -15.12 -16.25 -9.98
C ILE A 298 -15.88 -17.49 -9.56
N GLU A 299 -15.16 -18.57 -9.22
CA GLU A 299 -15.72 -19.81 -8.74
C GLU A 299 -15.08 -20.20 -7.40
N ALA A 300 -15.88 -20.68 -6.46
CA ALA A 300 -15.38 -21.25 -5.22
C ALA A 300 -15.02 -22.75 -5.39
N ILE A 301 -13.94 -23.14 -4.76
CA ILE A 301 -13.57 -24.56 -4.57
C ILE A 301 -13.79 -24.88 -3.10
N ASP A 302 -14.75 -25.75 -2.83
CA ASP A 302 -15.02 -26.24 -1.48
C ASP A 302 -13.94 -27.26 -1.08
N LEU A 303 -13.05 -26.85 -0.17
CA LEU A 303 -11.96 -27.71 0.32
C LEU A 303 -12.41 -28.88 1.18
N LEU A 304 -13.70 -28.92 1.61
CA LEU A 304 -14.28 -30.08 2.27
C LEU A 304 -14.71 -31.15 1.26
N ALA A 305 -15.18 -30.71 0.08
CA ALA A 305 -15.64 -31.61 -0.99
C ALA A 305 -14.50 -32.00 -1.95
N ASP A 306 -13.55 -31.12 -2.22
CA ASP A 306 -12.40 -31.32 -3.12
C ASP A 306 -11.08 -30.95 -2.39
N PRO A 307 -10.70 -31.70 -1.33
CA PRO A 307 -9.51 -31.40 -0.55
C PRO A 307 -8.23 -31.63 -1.34
N PRO A 308 -7.17 -30.82 -1.11
CA PRO A 308 -5.86 -31.10 -1.65
C PRO A 308 -5.30 -32.41 -1.08
N GLU A 309 -4.40 -33.06 -1.79
CA GLU A 309 -3.70 -34.25 -1.30
C GLU A 309 -2.98 -33.96 0.03
N ARG A 310 -2.82 -35.00 0.86
CA ARG A 310 -2.18 -34.84 2.17
C ARG A 310 -0.79 -34.20 2.06
N GLY A 311 -0.63 -33.06 2.74
CA GLY A 311 0.62 -32.27 2.72
C GLY A 311 0.74 -31.31 1.56
N ARG A 312 -0.29 -31.18 0.73
CA ARG A 312 -0.41 -30.20 -0.35
C ARG A 312 -1.44 -29.11 -0.01
N TRP A 313 -1.46 -28.06 -0.81
CA TRP A 313 -2.30 -26.88 -0.62
C TRP A 313 -3.15 -26.52 -1.85
N ILE A 314 -2.77 -27.06 -3.02
CA ILE A 314 -3.46 -26.80 -4.27
C ILE A 314 -4.48 -27.92 -4.51
N ALA A 315 -5.77 -27.58 -4.53
CA ALA A 315 -6.86 -28.53 -4.74
C ALA A 315 -6.84 -29.11 -6.16
N PRO A 316 -7.31 -30.37 -6.38
CA PRO A 316 -7.29 -31.03 -7.69
C PRO A 316 -7.96 -30.21 -8.80
N LYS A 317 -9.10 -29.57 -8.54
CA LYS A 317 -9.77 -28.69 -9.51
C LYS A 317 -8.86 -27.53 -9.95
N LEU A 318 -8.12 -26.92 -9.01
CA LEU A 318 -7.18 -25.83 -9.33
C LEU A 318 -5.98 -26.36 -10.10
N VAL A 319 -5.44 -27.55 -9.76
CA VAL A 319 -4.37 -28.22 -10.51
C VAL A 319 -4.78 -28.41 -11.97
N GLY A 320 -5.97 -28.96 -12.23
CA GLY A 320 -6.48 -29.15 -13.59
C GLY A 320 -6.66 -27.83 -14.37
N ALA A 321 -7.09 -26.77 -13.70
CA ALA A 321 -7.23 -25.45 -14.31
C ALA A 321 -5.86 -24.83 -14.66
N ILE A 322 -4.85 -25.03 -13.81
CA ILE A 322 -3.47 -24.59 -14.08
C ILE A 322 -2.92 -25.31 -15.31
N ASP A 323 -3.04 -26.65 -15.35
CA ASP A 323 -2.58 -27.47 -16.47
C ASP A 323 -3.20 -27.02 -17.80
N ALA A 324 -4.52 -26.86 -17.82
CA ALA A 324 -5.23 -26.37 -19.00
C ALA A 324 -4.81 -24.95 -19.43
N THR A 325 -4.47 -24.08 -18.48
CA THR A 325 -4.02 -22.70 -18.76
C THR A 325 -2.61 -22.71 -19.34
N LEU A 326 -1.69 -23.47 -18.75
CA LEU A 326 -0.32 -23.64 -19.24
C LEU A 326 -0.30 -24.26 -20.65
N ALA A 327 -1.17 -25.25 -20.92
CA ALA A 327 -1.30 -25.87 -22.24
C ALA A 327 -1.73 -24.87 -23.34
N ARG A 328 -2.40 -23.77 -22.97
CA ARG A 328 -2.75 -22.67 -23.90
C ARG A 328 -1.63 -21.62 -24.04
N GLY A 329 -0.50 -21.79 -23.36
CA GLY A 329 0.59 -20.81 -23.31
C GLY A 329 0.20 -19.54 -22.55
N GLU A 330 -0.68 -19.66 -21.58
CA GLU A 330 -1.18 -18.55 -20.75
C GLU A 330 -0.55 -18.59 -19.35
N GLN A 331 -0.65 -17.48 -18.62
CA GLN A 331 0.00 -17.32 -17.33
C GLN A 331 -0.98 -17.49 -16.18
N VAL A 332 -0.46 -17.96 -15.05
CA VAL A 332 -1.20 -18.24 -13.82
C VAL A 332 -0.66 -17.40 -12.66
N LEU A 333 -1.55 -16.86 -11.83
CA LEU A 333 -1.23 -16.27 -10.55
C LEU A 333 -1.81 -17.12 -9.41
N LEU A 334 -0.95 -17.63 -8.54
CA LEU A 334 -1.34 -18.23 -7.28
C LEU A 334 -1.20 -17.19 -6.17
N PHE A 335 -2.33 -16.73 -5.69
CA PHE A 335 -2.42 -15.68 -4.69
C PHE A 335 -2.63 -16.26 -3.30
N LEU A 336 -1.79 -15.82 -2.36
CA LEU A 336 -1.93 -16.14 -0.95
C LEU A 336 -2.31 -14.89 -0.18
N ASN A 337 -3.50 -14.90 0.44
CA ASN A 337 -3.95 -13.84 1.33
C ASN A 337 -3.22 -13.92 2.67
N ARG A 338 -2.13 -13.15 2.82
CA ARG A 338 -1.17 -13.27 3.93
C ARG A 338 -1.45 -12.33 5.11
N ARG A 339 -2.62 -11.77 5.26
CA ARG A 339 -2.91 -10.93 6.44
C ARG A 339 -3.58 -11.74 7.53
N GLY A 340 -2.82 -12.20 8.52
CA GLY A 340 -3.33 -12.80 9.74
C GLY A 340 -2.52 -13.99 10.26
N TYR A 341 -2.02 -14.87 9.42
CA TYR A 341 -1.19 -16.01 9.82
C TYR A 341 0.16 -15.94 9.10
N ALA A 342 1.15 -15.36 9.74
CA ALA A 342 2.53 -15.57 9.30
C ALA A 342 2.80 -17.08 9.38
N PRO A 343 3.34 -17.73 8.33
CA PRO A 343 3.83 -19.07 8.47
C PRO A 343 4.77 -19.08 9.66
N LEU A 344 4.48 -19.89 10.66
CA LEU A 344 5.32 -20.01 11.83
C LEU A 344 6.31 -21.14 11.62
N THR A 345 7.52 -20.98 12.11
CA THR A 345 8.46 -22.09 12.22
C THR A 345 8.27 -22.79 13.56
N LEU A 346 8.06 -24.08 13.50
CA LEU A 346 7.97 -24.90 14.72
C LEU A 346 8.87 -26.14 14.63
N CYS A 347 9.19 -26.66 15.79
CA CYS A 347 9.83 -27.97 15.91
C CYS A 347 8.78 -29.07 15.81
N ARG A 348 8.93 -30.00 14.83
CA ARG A 348 8.00 -31.14 14.68
C ARG A 348 8.09 -32.16 15.82
N THR A 349 9.17 -32.15 16.60
CA THR A 349 9.41 -33.09 17.69
C THR A 349 8.70 -32.68 18.98
N CYS A 350 8.80 -31.39 19.37
CA CYS A 350 8.24 -30.91 20.64
C CYS A 350 7.16 -29.83 20.48
N GLY A 351 6.90 -29.36 19.27
CA GLY A 351 5.92 -28.30 19.02
C GLY A 351 6.40 -26.87 19.35
N HIS A 352 7.69 -26.70 19.76
CA HIS A 352 8.24 -25.38 20.04
C HIS A 352 8.07 -24.44 18.85
N ARG A 353 7.51 -23.25 19.10
CA ARG A 353 7.24 -22.22 18.09
C ARG A 353 8.21 -21.07 18.24
N PHE A 354 8.86 -20.68 17.16
CA PHE A 354 9.83 -19.57 17.18
C PHE A 354 9.12 -18.23 17.24
N GLN A 355 9.19 -17.58 18.41
CA GLN A 355 8.73 -16.20 18.60
C GLN A 355 9.87 -15.21 18.43
N CYS A 356 9.55 -14.05 17.87
CA CYS A 356 10.49 -12.94 17.79
C CYS A 356 10.81 -12.40 19.20
N PRO A 357 12.09 -12.26 19.58
CA PRO A 357 12.46 -11.71 20.89
C PRO A 357 12.13 -10.22 21.03
N ASN A 358 11.96 -9.48 19.93
CA ASN A 358 11.64 -8.05 19.91
C ASN A 358 10.14 -7.75 19.78
N CYS A 359 9.35 -8.75 19.39
CA CYS A 359 7.90 -8.68 19.34
C CYS A 359 7.33 -10.09 19.47
N THR A 360 6.05 -10.25 19.78
CA THR A 360 5.42 -11.56 19.98
C THR A 360 4.96 -12.22 18.68
N ALA A 361 5.33 -11.67 17.52
CA ALA A 361 5.04 -12.28 16.23
C ALA A 361 5.87 -13.55 16.01
N TRP A 362 5.29 -14.49 15.27
CA TRP A 362 6.00 -15.70 14.88
C TRP A 362 7.09 -15.40 13.88
N MET A 363 8.23 -16.08 14.00
CA MET A 363 9.34 -15.99 13.05
C MET A 363 9.14 -17.00 11.93
N VAL A 364 9.50 -16.57 10.71
CA VAL A 364 9.37 -17.34 9.48
C VAL A 364 10.73 -17.77 8.98
N GLU A 365 10.90 -19.04 8.63
CA GLU A 365 12.12 -19.52 8.00
C GLU A 365 12.16 -19.13 6.52
N HIS A 366 13.18 -18.39 6.12
CA HIS A 366 13.57 -18.16 4.73
C HIS A 366 14.64 -19.18 4.33
N ARG A 367 14.21 -20.31 3.79
CA ARG A 367 15.08 -21.46 3.47
C ARG A 367 16.24 -21.12 2.53
N LEU A 368 16.00 -20.26 1.53
CA LEU A 368 17.02 -19.86 0.54
C LEU A 368 18.21 -19.13 1.19
N ILE A 369 17.98 -18.40 2.27
CA ILE A 369 19.02 -17.64 2.97
C ILE A 369 19.33 -18.20 4.37
N ARG A 370 18.69 -19.32 4.77
CA ARG A 370 18.84 -19.98 6.07
C ARG A 370 18.71 -19.03 7.26
N ARG A 371 17.65 -18.22 7.27
CA ARG A 371 17.38 -17.25 8.34
C ARG A 371 15.92 -17.33 8.78
N LEU A 372 15.72 -17.15 10.09
CA LEU A 372 14.41 -16.86 10.67
C LEU A 372 14.22 -15.34 10.68
N ALA A 373 13.18 -14.84 10.06
CA ALA A 373 12.85 -13.42 10.02
C ALA A 373 11.50 -13.13 10.65
N CYS A 374 11.43 -12.06 11.39
CA CYS A 374 10.18 -11.48 11.85
C CYS A 374 9.69 -10.45 10.83
N HIS A 375 8.65 -10.77 10.08
CA HIS A 375 8.08 -9.85 9.08
C HIS A 375 7.40 -8.62 9.69
N HIS A 376 7.24 -8.60 11.01
CA HIS A 376 6.60 -7.46 11.69
C HIS A 376 7.60 -6.38 12.12
N CYS A 377 8.72 -6.76 12.72
CA CYS A 377 9.71 -5.79 13.24
C CYS A 377 11.05 -5.83 12.49
N GLY A 378 11.21 -6.73 11.51
CA GLY A 378 12.45 -6.88 10.74
C GLY A 378 13.59 -7.59 11.49
N HIS A 379 13.35 -8.14 12.68
CA HIS A 379 14.37 -8.89 13.42
C HIS A 379 14.71 -10.19 12.69
N VAL A 380 16.01 -10.48 12.51
CA VAL A 380 16.49 -11.64 11.78
C VAL A 380 17.53 -12.38 12.64
N ILE A 381 17.39 -13.71 12.73
CA ILE A 381 18.39 -14.60 13.33
C ILE A 381 18.76 -15.70 12.35
N PRO A 382 19.96 -16.30 12.43
CA PRO A 382 20.28 -17.52 11.69
C PRO A 382 19.30 -18.64 12.07
N THR A 383 18.91 -19.49 11.11
CA THR A 383 18.11 -20.69 11.42
C THR A 383 18.94 -21.63 12.29
N PRO A 384 18.51 -21.97 13.51
CA PRO A 384 19.22 -22.91 14.37
C PRO A 384 19.29 -24.30 13.73
N ARG A 385 20.39 -25.04 13.94
CA ARG A 385 20.53 -26.43 13.47
C ARG A 385 19.69 -27.40 14.30
N ALA A 386 19.53 -27.10 15.57
CA ALA A 386 18.74 -27.90 16.51
C ALA A 386 17.67 -27.02 17.19
N CYS A 387 16.60 -27.63 17.64
CA CYS A 387 15.55 -26.97 18.40
C CYS A 387 16.09 -26.47 19.75
N PRO A 388 15.91 -25.20 20.12
CA PRO A 388 16.41 -24.68 21.41
C PRO A 388 15.72 -25.27 22.64
N GLU A 389 14.57 -25.95 22.46
CA GLU A 389 13.78 -26.53 23.56
C GLU A 389 14.04 -28.02 23.78
N CYS A 390 14.30 -28.78 22.70
CA CYS A 390 14.44 -30.24 22.80
C CYS A 390 15.68 -30.79 22.10
N ASP A 391 16.58 -29.94 21.62
CA ASP A 391 17.83 -30.28 20.93
C ASP A 391 17.68 -31.19 19.69
N ALA A 392 16.46 -31.39 19.20
CA ALA A 392 16.24 -32.20 18.00
C ALA A 392 16.79 -31.49 16.76
N GLU A 393 17.73 -32.15 16.07
CA GLU A 393 18.32 -31.65 14.83
C GLU A 393 17.35 -31.83 13.64
N ASP A 394 17.45 -30.94 12.63
CA ASP A 394 16.63 -30.94 11.40
C ASP A 394 15.12 -31.10 11.64
N SER A 395 14.65 -30.69 12.83
CA SER A 395 13.25 -30.82 13.25
C SER A 395 12.40 -29.60 12.94
N LEU A 396 13.00 -28.53 12.45
CA LEU A 396 12.30 -27.28 12.18
C LEU A 396 11.50 -27.34 10.90
N VAL A 397 10.23 -27.02 10.99
CA VAL A 397 9.32 -27.00 9.84
C VAL A 397 8.51 -25.71 9.87
N ALA A 398 8.33 -25.10 8.70
CA ALA A 398 7.39 -24.03 8.53
C ALA A 398 5.96 -24.62 8.52
N CYS A 399 5.04 -24.05 9.29
CA CYS A 399 3.62 -24.41 9.30
C CYS A 399 2.79 -23.38 8.58
N GLY A 400 1.75 -23.83 7.86
CA GLY A 400 0.88 -23.00 7.04
C GLY A 400 1.33 -22.91 5.57
N PRO A 401 0.44 -22.51 4.65
CA PRO A 401 0.76 -22.27 3.26
C PRO A 401 1.60 -21.00 3.15
N GLY A 402 2.93 -21.15 3.07
CA GLY A 402 3.83 -20.06 2.73
C GLY A 402 4.00 -19.96 1.21
N VAL A 403 4.32 -18.78 0.68
CA VAL A 403 4.56 -18.59 -0.77
C VAL A 403 5.64 -19.53 -1.31
N GLU A 404 6.67 -19.81 -0.51
CA GLU A 404 7.73 -20.75 -0.88
C GLU A 404 7.21 -22.19 -1.03
N ARG A 405 6.33 -22.64 -0.11
CA ARG A 405 5.71 -23.96 -0.20
C ARG A 405 4.77 -24.11 -1.38
N ILE A 406 3.97 -23.10 -1.65
CA ILE A 406 3.11 -23.09 -2.84
C ILE A 406 3.95 -23.10 -4.11
N ALA A 407 5.08 -22.37 -4.13
CA ALA A 407 6.00 -22.39 -5.27
C ALA A 407 6.71 -23.75 -5.43
N ASP A 408 7.15 -24.37 -4.33
CA ASP A 408 7.73 -25.73 -4.34
C ASP A 408 6.72 -26.75 -4.86
N GLU A 409 5.46 -26.68 -4.40
CA GLU A 409 4.38 -27.55 -4.83
C GLU A 409 4.05 -27.33 -6.32
N ALA A 410 3.93 -26.07 -6.75
CA ALA A 410 3.70 -25.74 -8.17
C ALA A 410 4.83 -26.25 -9.06
N THR A 411 6.10 -26.11 -8.63
CA THR A 411 7.26 -26.63 -9.36
C THR A 411 7.25 -28.17 -9.44
N ALA A 412 6.82 -28.84 -8.38
CA ALA A 412 6.73 -30.30 -8.36
C ALA A 412 5.58 -30.83 -9.23
N LEU A 413 4.44 -30.12 -9.29
CA LEU A 413 3.28 -30.49 -10.12
C LEU A 413 3.50 -30.16 -11.60
N PHE A 414 4.21 -29.07 -11.91
CA PHE A 414 4.42 -28.55 -13.26
C PHE A 414 5.92 -28.32 -13.52
N PRO A 415 6.71 -29.40 -13.70
CA PRO A 415 8.18 -29.32 -13.77
C PRO A 415 8.70 -28.54 -14.98
N ASP A 416 7.91 -28.45 -16.05
CA ASP A 416 8.27 -27.68 -17.26
C ASP A 416 7.91 -26.19 -17.16
N ALA A 417 7.11 -25.78 -16.16
CA ALA A 417 6.68 -24.42 -15.96
C ALA A 417 7.71 -23.58 -15.21
N LYS A 418 7.91 -22.34 -15.65
CA LYS A 418 8.79 -21.37 -15.00
C LYS A 418 8.02 -20.68 -13.87
N VAL A 419 8.29 -21.10 -12.62
CA VAL A 419 7.67 -20.55 -11.42
C VAL A 419 8.48 -19.37 -10.88
N ALA A 420 7.80 -18.29 -10.50
CA ALA A 420 8.41 -17.13 -9.86
C ALA A 420 7.67 -16.74 -8.57
N ILE A 421 8.44 -16.40 -7.53
CA ILE A 421 7.91 -15.90 -6.24
C ILE A 421 7.97 -14.38 -6.23
N VAL A 422 6.85 -13.74 -5.87
CA VAL A 422 6.71 -12.28 -5.81
C VAL A 422 6.21 -11.84 -4.43
N THR A 423 7.15 -11.35 -3.63
CA THR A 423 6.90 -10.83 -2.28
C THR A 423 7.67 -9.53 -2.08
N SER A 424 7.43 -8.83 -0.96
CA SER A 424 8.21 -7.65 -0.57
C SER A 424 9.71 -7.93 -0.45
N ASP A 425 10.09 -9.18 -0.17
CA ASP A 425 11.47 -9.60 0.02
C ASP A 425 12.16 -9.91 -1.32
N THR A 426 11.40 -10.32 -2.33
CA THR A 426 11.92 -10.61 -3.68
C THR A 426 11.92 -9.37 -4.57
N ILE A 427 10.94 -8.46 -4.39
CA ILE A 427 10.84 -7.19 -5.11
C ILE A 427 11.02 -6.02 -4.14
N TRP A 428 12.26 -5.79 -3.74
CA TRP A 428 12.63 -4.77 -2.76
C TRP A 428 13.04 -3.42 -3.38
N SER A 429 13.09 -3.32 -4.71
CA SER A 429 13.47 -2.08 -5.39
C SER A 429 12.66 -1.86 -6.68
N PRO A 430 12.52 -0.61 -7.17
CA PRO A 430 11.89 -0.31 -8.45
C PRO A 430 12.51 -1.05 -9.63
N ALA A 431 13.84 -1.23 -9.63
CA ALA A 431 14.55 -1.97 -10.67
C ALA A 431 14.13 -3.45 -10.71
N LYS A 432 13.98 -4.10 -9.55
CA LYS A 432 13.49 -5.48 -9.46
C LYS A 432 12.03 -5.60 -9.90
N ALA A 433 11.22 -4.60 -9.62
CA ALA A 433 9.85 -4.54 -10.10
C ALA A 433 9.79 -4.44 -11.63
N ALA A 434 10.62 -3.58 -12.23
CA ALA A 434 10.73 -3.44 -13.68
C ALA A 434 11.25 -4.73 -14.36
N GLU A 435 12.25 -5.39 -13.78
CA GLU A 435 12.75 -6.70 -14.24
C GLU A 435 11.65 -7.75 -14.23
N PHE A 436 10.86 -7.83 -13.14
CA PHE A 436 9.75 -8.77 -13.04
C PHE A 436 8.69 -8.50 -14.13
N VAL A 437 8.30 -7.24 -14.34
CA VAL A 437 7.33 -6.86 -15.38
C VAL A 437 7.83 -7.25 -16.76
N ALA A 438 9.07 -6.92 -17.10
CA ALA A 438 9.66 -7.29 -18.40
C ALA A 438 9.67 -8.81 -18.63
N ARG A 439 9.95 -9.60 -17.59
CA ARG A 439 9.90 -11.08 -17.67
C ARG A 439 8.48 -11.61 -17.86
N MET A 440 7.48 -11.00 -17.21
CA MET A 440 6.07 -11.35 -17.42
C MET A 440 5.61 -11.04 -18.84
N GLU A 441 5.93 -9.84 -19.34
CA GLU A 441 5.60 -9.42 -20.70
C GLU A 441 6.29 -10.29 -21.78
N ALA A 442 7.54 -10.68 -21.53
CA ALA A 442 8.30 -11.59 -22.39
C ALA A 442 7.88 -13.07 -22.26
N GLN A 443 6.86 -13.40 -21.47
CA GLN A 443 6.43 -14.79 -21.20
C GLN A 443 7.58 -15.68 -20.67
N ALA A 444 8.50 -15.09 -19.92
CA ALA A 444 9.59 -15.80 -19.27
C ALA A 444 9.21 -16.34 -17.87
N ILE A 445 7.95 -16.18 -17.46
CA ILE A 445 7.33 -16.71 -16.25
C ILE A 445 5.96 -17.26 -16.62
N ASP A 446 5.68 -18.48 -16.23
CA ASP A 446 4.42 -19.17 -16.51
C ASP A 446 3.49 -19.15 -15.29
N ILE A 447 4.06 -19.36 -14.09
CA ILE A 447 3.32 -19.34 -12.82
C ILE A 447 3.95 -18.31 -11.89
N VAL A 448 3.16 -17.37 -11.41
CA VAL A 448 3.54 -16.44 -10.35
C VAL A 448 2.92 -16.89 -9.04
N VAL A 449 3.71 -17.02 -7.99
CA VAL A 449 3.21 -17.24 -6.62
C VAL A 449 3.49 -15.98 -5.81
N GLY A 450 2.45 -15.36 -5.27
CA GLY A 450 2.65 -14.07 -4.60
C GLY A 450 1.57 -13.65 -3.63
N THR A 451 1.88 -12.54 -2.94
CA THR A 451 0.98 -11.85 -2.03
C THR A 451 0.54 -10.51 -2.64
N GLN A 452 0.08 -9.58 -1.84
CA GLN A 452 -0.47 -8.28 -2.26
C GLN A 452 0.37 -7.48 -3.27
N LEU A 453 1.68 -7.71 -3.36
CA LEU A 453 2.53 -6.97 -4.30
C LEU A 453 2.13 -7.20 -5.76
N VAL A 454 1.68 -8.41 -6.10
CA VAL A 454 1.24 -8.78 -7.46
C VAL A 454 -0.08 -8.10 -7.84
N THR A 455 -0.83 -7.63 -6.84
CA THR A 455 -2.16 -7.04 -7.06
C THR A 455 -2.11 -5.58 -7.53
N LYS A 456 -0.94 -4.92 -7.56
CA LYS A 456 -0.83 -3.47 -7.72
C LYS A 456 -0.15 -3.04 -9.03
N GLY A 457 -0.84 -2.17 -9.79
CA GLY A 457 -0.26 -1.34 -10.84
C GLY A 457 0.09 -1.98 -12.19
N TYR A 458 0.23 -3.31 -12.30
CA TYR A 458 0.71 -3.97 -13.52
C TYR A 458 -0.41 -4.53 -14.38
N HIS A 459 -0.18 -4.57 -15.69
CA HIS A 459 -1.07 -5.15 -16.69
C HIS A 459 -0.37 -6.33 -17.37
N PHE A 460 -0.94 -7.54 -17.22
CA PHE A 460 -0.42 -8.75 -17.84
C PHE A 460 -1.48 -9.37 -18.74
N PRO A 461 -1.41 -9.15 -20.08
CA PRO A 461 -2.46 -9.59 -21.02
C PRO A 461 -2.67 -11.10 -21.05
N ASN A 462 -1.61 -11.88 -20.81
CA ASN A 462 -1.65 -13.35 -20.82
C ASN A 462 -1.97 -13.99 -19.47
N LEU A 463 -2.18 -13.19 -18.42
CA LEU A 463 -2.62 -13.70 -17.11
C LEU A 463 -4.13 -13.95 -17.15
N THR A 464 -4.52 -15.20 -17.33
CA THR A 464 -5.93 -15.60 -17.50
C THR A 464 -6.48 -16.40 -16.33
N LEU A 465 -5.63 -17.03 -15.51
CA LEU A 465 -6.03 -17.75 -14.31
C LEU A 465 -5.45 -17.14 -13.04
N VAL A 466 -6.32 -16.92 -12.06
CA VAL A 466 -5.94 -16.59 -10.69
C VAL A 466 -6.47 -17.68 -9.75
N GLY A 467 -5.58 -18.31 -9.00
CA GLY A 467 -5.92 -19.23 -7.91
C GLY A 467 -5.70 -18.57 -6.55
N VAL A 468 -6.75 -18.37 -5.77
CA VAL A 468 -6.65 -17.94 -4.37
C VAL A 468 -6.52 -19.19 -3.51
N ILE A 469 -5.35 -19.36 -2.87
CA ILE A 469 -5.00 -20.62 -2.19
C ILE A 469 -5.79 -20.83 -0.90
N ASP A 470 -6.06 -19.76 -0.17
CA ASP A 470 -6.81 -19.82 1.08
C ASP A 470 -7.51 -18.49 1.32
N ALA A 471 -8.82 -18.46 1.13
CA ALA A 471 -9.64 -17.27 1.36
C ALA A 471 -9.99 -17.09 2.84
N ASP A 472 -9.98 -18.18 3.62
CA ASP A 472 -10.45 -18.18 5.02
C ASP A 472 -9.45 -17.52 5.96
N LEU A 473 -8.15 -17.53 5.61
CA LEU A 473 -7.10 -16.86 6.39
C LEU A 473 -7.40 -15.37 6.67
N GLY A 474 -8.14 -14.72 5.81
CA GLY A 474 -8.57 -13.34 6.00
C GLY A 474 -9.79 -13.19 6.89
N LEU A 475 -10.59 -14.25 7.07
CA LEU A 475 -11.88 -14.22 7.77
C LEU A 475 -11.76 -14.62 9.25
N GLU A 476 -10.68 -15.29 9.62
CA GLU A 476 -10.41 -15.72 10.99
C GLU A 476 -9.84 -14.59 11.85
N GLY A 477 -10.13 -14.58 13.15
CA GLY A 477 -9.40 -13.75 14.11
C GLY A 477 -10.16 -12.58 14.76
N GLY A 478 -11.46 -12.42 14.52
CA GLY A 478 -12.28 -11.43 15.23
C GLY A 478 -12.01 -9.97 14.84
N ASP A 479 -11.35 -9.72 13.71
CA ASP A 479 -11.23 -8.38 13.14
C ASP A 479 -12.55 -7.98 12.49
N LEU A 480 -13.17 -6.90 12.99
CA LEU A 480 -14.43 -6.37 12.46
C LEU A 480 -14.40 -6.02 10.97
N ARG A 481 -13.22 -5.86 10.38
CA ARG A 481 -13.03 -5.55 8.96
C ARG A 481 -12.59 -6.75 8.14
N ALA A 482 -12.55 -7.94 8.72
CA ALA A 482 -12.04 -9.15 8.06
C ALA A 482 -12.76 -9.45 6.74
N ALA A 483 -14.10 -9.45 6.76
CA ALA A 483 -14.92 -9.72 5.57
C ALA A 483 -14.71 -8.66 4.48
N GLU A 484 -14.77 -7.37 4.84
CA GLU A 484 -14.53 -6.26 3.92
C GLU A 484 -13.15 -6.34 3.26
N ARG A 485 -12.11 -6.59 4.05
CA ARG A 485 -10.74 -6.70 3.54
C ARG A 485 -10.56 -7.91 2.62
N THR A 486 -11.12 -9.05 2.98
CA THR A 486 -11.06 -10.26 2.17
C THR A 486 -11.76 -10.02 0.84
N PHE A 487 -12.95 -9.41 0.86
CA PHE A 487 -13.66 -9.02 -0.36
C PHE A 487 -12.80 -8.10 -1.24
N GLN A 488 -12.27 -7.02 -0.67
CA GLN A 488 -11.44 -6.05 -1.39
C GLN A 488 -10.19 -6.69 -2.00
N GLN A 489 -9.49 -7.55 -1.27
CA GLN A 489 -8.27 -8.21 -1.73
C GLN A 489 -8.55 -9.20 -2.85
N ILE A 490 -9.58 -10.05 -2.72
CA ILE A 490 -9.92 -11.02 -3.75
C ILE A 490 -10.42 -10.31 -5.01
N MET A 491 -11.25 -9.28 -4.89
CA MET A 491 -11.68 -8.45 -6.03
C MET A 491 -10.51 -7.75 -6.73
N GLN A 492 -9.54 -7.25 -5.98
CA GLN A 492 -8.32 -6.64 -6.56
C GLN A 492 -7.50 -7.65 -7.36
N VAL A 493 -7.30 -8.83 -6.80
CA VAL A 493 -6.55 -9.92 -7.43
C VAL A 493 -7.33 -10.48 -8.63
N ALA A 494 -8.63 -10.68 -8.49
CA ALA A 494 -9.52 -11.08 -9.57
C ALA A 494 -9.44 -10.11 -10.75
N GLY A 495 -9.39 -8.82 -10.45
CA GLY A 495 -9.20 -7.78 -11.45
C GLY A 495 -7.91 -7.89 -12.27
N ARG A 496 -6.98 -8.79 -11.95
CA ARG A 496 -5.76 -9.04 -12.74
C ARG A 496 -5.99 -10.05 -13.87
N ALA A 497 -6.91 -10.99 -13.69
CA ALA A 497 -7.23 -11.96 -14.72
C ALA A 497 -8.00 -11.33 -15.89
N GLY A 498 -7.68 -11.75 -17.10
CA GLY A 498 -8.43 -11.39 -18.30
C GLY A 498 -8.45 -9.90 -18.62
N ARG A 499 -7.34 -9.20 -18.45
CA ARG A 499 -7.22 -7.77 -18.83
C ARG A 499 -6.99 -7.52 -20.32
N GLY A 500 -6.70 -8.57 -21.08
CA GLY A 500 -6.59 -8.53 -22.52
C GLY A 500 -7.90 -8.94 -23.20
N GLU A 501 -7.79 -9.47 -24.41
CA GLU A 501 -8.92 -10.00 -25.19
C GLU A 501 -9.38 -11.40 -24.71
N LYS A 502 -8.57 -12.07 -23.89
CA LYS A 502 -8.85 -13.42 -23.37
C LYS A 502 -9.68 -13.32 -22.09
N PRO A 503 -10.72 -14.17 -21.92
CA PRO A 503 -11.48 -14.21 -20.68
C PRO A 503 -10.63 -14.67 -19.50
N GLY A 504 -10.85 -14.09 -18.34
CA GLY A 504 -10.18 -14.46 -17.09
C GLY A 504 -11.03 -15.38 -16.23
N THR A 505 -10.39 -16.27 -15.47
CA THR A 505 -11.02 -17.12 -14.47
C THR A 505 -10.32 -16.96 -13.13
N VAL A 506 -11.10 -16.96 -12.05
CA VAL A 506 -10.60 -16.90 -10.69
C VAL A 506 -11.16 -18.08 -9.90
N LEU A 507 -10.29 -18.90 -9.34
CA LEU A 507 -10.68 -20.03 -8.51
C LEU A 507 -10.28 -19.72 -7.06
N VAL A 508 -11.27 -19.75 -6.16
CA VAL A 508 -11.11 -19.38 -4.75
C VAL A 508 -11.26 -20.62 -3.88
N GLN A 509 -10.17 -21.09 -3.30
CA GLN A 509 -10.18 -22.20 -2.34
C GLN A 509 -10.65 -21.71 -0.96
N THR A 510 -11.63 -22.39 -0.38
CA THR A 510 -12.23 -22.05 0.91
C THR A 510 -12.83 -23.26 1.60
N HIS A 511 -12.80 -23.30 2.93
CA HIS A 511 -13.55 -24.27 3.75
C HIS A 511 -14.97 -23.79 4.08
N ALA A 512 -15.29 -22.53 3.76
CA ALA A 512 -16.56 -21.89 4.05
C ALA A 512 -17.20 -21.31 2.77
N PRO A 513 -17.58 -22.13 1.78
CA PRO A 513 -18.14 -21.65 0.51
C PRO A 513 -19.47 -20.88 0.70
N GLY A 514 -20.23 -21.16 1.77
CA GLY A 514 -21.43 -20.41 2.15
C GLY A 514 -21.18 -19.14 2.96
N ALA A 515 -19.92 -18.72 3.16
CA ALA A 515 -19.64 -17.42 3.77
C ALA A 515 -20.14 -16.30 2.85
N ARG A 516 -20.85 -15.31 3.40
CA ARG A 516 -21.46 -14.19 2.63
C ARG A 516 -20.47 -13.49 1.69
N VAL A 517 -19.23 -13.32 2.13
CA VAL A 517 -18.17 -12.72 1.30
C VAL A 517 -17.84 -13.60 0.08
N ILE A 518 -17.81 -14.92 0.24
CA ILE A 518 -17.52 -15.86 -0.86
C ILE A 518 -18.71 -15.94 -1.82
N GLU A 519 -19.95 -16.01 -1.30
CA GLU A 519 -21.15 -15.99 -2.13
C GLU A 519 -21.26 -14.72 -2.98
N ALA A 520 -20.96 -13.56 -2.38
CA ALA A 520 -20.97 -12.28 -3.10
C ALA A 520 -19.88 -12.21 -4.18
N LEU A 521 -18.68 -12.76 -3.91
CA LEU A 521 -17.61 -12.83 -4.90
C LEU A 521 -17.99 -13.72 -6.09
N VAL A 522 -18.60 -14.89 -5.84
CA VAL A 522 -19.01 -15.85 -6.87
C VAL A 522 -20.20 -15.35 -7.69
N SER A 523 -21.17 -14.75 -7.04
CA SER A 523 -22.35 -14.18 -7.73
C SER A 523 -22.05 -12.87 -8.46
N GLY A 524 -20.94 -12.19 -8.12
CA GLY A 524 -20.65 -10.84 -8.61
C GLY A 524 -21.52 -9.75 -7.99
N ASP A 525 -22.30 -10.08 -6.95
CA ASP A 525 -23.22 -9.17 -6.27
C ASP A 525 -22.52 -8.45 -5.10
N ALA A 526 -21.68 -7.47 -5.44
CA ALA A 526 -21.00 -6.64 -4.46
C ALA A 526 -21.99 -5.82 -3.58
N GLU A 527 -23.13 -5.42 -4.13
CA GLU A 527 -24.11 -4.60 -3.41
C GLU A 527 -24.74 -5.38 -2.25
N SER A 528 -25.11 -6.64 -2.46
CA SER A 528 -25.61 -7.52 -1.39
C SER A 528 -24.58 -7.71 -0.27
N PHE A 529 -23.30 -7.84 -0.61
CA PHE A 529 -22.23 -7.91 0.39
C PHE A 529 -22.16 -6.62 1.22
N TYR A 530 -22.09 -5.46 0.55
CA TYR A 530 -22.03 -4.17 1.24
C TYR A 530 -23.25 -3.91 2.11
N ALA A 531 -24.45 -4.24 1.63
CA ALA A 531 -25.67 -4.09 2.40
C ALA A 531 -25.64 -4.92 3.69
N ALA A 532 -25.29 -6.21 3.59
CA ALA A 532 -25.21 -7.12 4.72
C ALA A 532 -24.11 -6.72 5.74
N GLU A 533 -22.94 -6.31 5.26
CA GLU A 533 -21.85 -5.87 6.13
C GLU A 533 -22.17 -4.54 6.81
N THR A 534 -22.84 -3.62 6.09
CA THR A 534 -23.31 -2.34 6.64
C THR A 534 -24.34 -2.55 7.75
N GLU A 535 -25.28 -3.48 7.57
CA GLU A 535 -26.27 -3.84 8.58
C GLU A 535 -25.61 -4.46 9.81
N ALA A 536 -24.69 -5.42 9.63
CA ALA A 536 -23.95 -6.03 10.74
C ALA A 536 -23.16 -5.00 11.56
N ARG A 537 -22.57 -3.99 10.91
CA ARG A 537 -21.88 -2.90 11.62
C ARG A 537 -22.85 -1.96 12.33
N ARG A 538 -24.03 -1.73 11.78
CA ARG A 538 -25.06 -0.93 12.43
C ARG A 538 -25.55 -1.61 13.70
N ASP A 539 -25.83 -2.91 13.64
CA ASP A 539 -26.29 -3.70 14.78
C ASP A 539 -25.25 -3.78 15.90
N ALA A 540 -23.96 -3.72 15.54
CA ALA A 540 -22.85 -3.74 16.48
C ALA A 540 -22.39 -2.35 16.93
N ASP A 541 -23.08 -1.27 16.57
CA ASP A 541 -22.61 0.12 16.73
C ASP A 541 -21.15 0.32 16.30
N ALA A 542 -20.68 -0.45 15.31
CA ALA A 542 -19.32 -0.36 14.79
C ALA A 542 -19.17 0.77 13.74
N PRO A 543 -17.97 1.30 13.49
CA PRO A 543 -17.80 2.30 12.44
C PRO A 543 -18.33 1.84 11.08
N PRO A 544 -19.11 2.67 10.35
CA PRO A 544 -19.31 4.11 10.53
C PRO A 544 -20.47 4.51 11.49
N PHE A 545 -21.17 3.60 12.15
CA PHE A 545 -22.33 3.90 12.98
C PHE A 545 -21.95 4.26 14.42
N GLY A 546 -20.90 3.67 14.95
CA GLY A 546 -20.24 4.03 16.19
C GLY A 546 -18.84 4.61 15.99
N ARG A 547 -18.11 4.74 17.09
CA ARG A 547 -16.72 5.21 17.13
C ARG A 547 -15.85 4.27 17.94
N PHE A 548 -14.64 4.04 17.48
CA PHE A 548 -13.62 3.33 18.24
C PHE A 548 -12.40 4.22 18.46
N ALA A 549 -11.78 4.06 19.63
CA ALA A 549 -10.44 4.57 19.90
C ALA A 549 -9.66 3.53 20.69
N ALA A 550 -8.40 3.31 20.31
CA ALA A 550 -7.51 2.42 21.05
C ALA A 550 -6.50 3.25 21.85
N ILE A 551 -6.37 2.96 23.14
CA ILE A 551 -5.32 3.53 23.99
C ILE A 551 -4.25 2.45 24.15
N VAL A 552 -3.06 2.69 23.62
CA VAL A 552 -1.93 1.75 23.64
C VAL A 552 -0.89 2.24 24.63
N VAL A 553 -0.66 1.47 25.67
CA VAL A 553 0.33 1.72 26.72
C VAL A 553 1.55 0.83 26.46
N SER A 554 2.73 1.40 26.38
CA SER A 554 3.95 0.63 26.07
C SER A 554 5.16 1.03 26.91
N SER A 555 5.96 0.04 27.33
CA SER A 555 7.23 0.23 28.03
C SER A 555 8.16 -0.96 27.78
N GLU A 556 9.46 -0.77 27.94
CA GLU A 556 10.45 -1.85 28.01
C GLU A 556 10.24 -2.70 29.28
N ASP A 557 9.70 -2.08 30.32
CA ASP A 557 9.31 -2.72 31.58
C ASP A 557 7.83 -3.14 31.48
N LYS A 558 7.61 -4.47 31.52
CA LYS A 558 6.27 -5.07 31.38
C LYS A 558 5.33 -4.64 32.47
N ASP A 559 5.83 -4.63 33.71
CA ASP A 559 5.01 -4.33 34.91
C ASP A 559 4.62 -2.85 34.90
N ALA A 560 5.55 -1.96 34.55
CA ALA A 560 5.26 -0.54 34.40
C ALA A 560 4.20 -0.26 33.31
N ALA A 561 4.25 -0.99 32.17
CA ALA A 561 3.23 -0.86 31.12
C ALA A 561 1.87 -1.37 31.61
N HIS A 562 1.84 -2.53 32.24
CA HIS A 562 0.62 -3.15 32.75
C HIS A 562 -0.04 -2.32 33.87
N ASP A 563 0.73 -1.86 34.84
CA ASP A 563 0.20 -1.08 35.97
C ASP A 563 -0.32 0.29 35.51
N THR A 564 0.38 0.94 34.56
CA THR A 564 -0.12 2.17 33.95
C THR A 564 -1.42 1.91 33.18
N ALA A 565 -1.50 0.83 32.39
CA ALA A 565 -2.73 0.49 31.65
C ALA A 565 -3.90 0.23 32.62
N ARG A 566 -3.65 -0.45 33.75
CA ARG A 566 -4.66 -0.65 34.81
C ARG A 566 -5.07 0.65 35.51
N THR A 567 -4.14 1.56 35.72
CA THR A 567 -4.44 2.88 36.30
C THR A 567 -5.33 3.68 35.35
N ILE A 568 -5.01 3.69 34.06
CA ILE A 568 -5.85 4.33 33.02
C ILE A 568 -7.24 3.68 33.04
N ALA A 569 -7.35 2.34 33.01
CA ALA A 569 -8.64 1.66 33.01
C ALA A 569 -9.51 1.98 34.25
N ARG A 570 -8.91 2.04 35.46
CA ARG A 570 -9.64 2.37 36.67
C ARG A 570 -10.14 3.81 36.71
N ALA A 571 -9.44 4.72 36.05
CA ALA A 571 -9.81 6.12 35.93
C ALA A 571 -10.74 6.41 34.75
N ALA A 572 -11.19 5.37 34.03
CA ALA A 572 -12.09 5.54 32.91
C ALA A 572 -13.38 6.27 33.33
N PRO A 573 -13.76 7.34 32.63
CA PRO A 573 -14.98 8.07 32.94
C PRO A 573 -16.20 7.20 32.64
N ARG A 574 -17.24 7.33 33.47
CA ARG A 574 -18.55 6.71 33.20
C ARG A 574 -19.38 7.65 32.36
N VAL A 575 -19.40 7.41 31.06
CA VAL A 575 -20.20 8.17 30.09
C VAL A 575 -21.28 7.23 29.54
N GLU A 576 -22.52 7.68 29.52
CA GLU A 576 -23.63 6.93 28.91
C GLU A 576 -23.33 6.68 27.44
N ASN A 577 -23.59 5.48 26.94
CA ASN A 577 -23.32 5.03 25.57
C ASN A 577 -21.81 5.04 25.18
N MET A 578 -20.93 4.85 26.16
CA MET A 578 -19.51 4.63 25.96
C MET A 578 -19.01 3.50 26.86
N ASP A 579 -18.38 2.52 26.26
CA ASP A 579 -17.76 1.40 26.94
C ASP A 579 -16.23 1.43 26.79
N VAL A 580 -15.54 0.98 27.82
CA VAL A 580 -14.06 0.84 27.83
C VAL A 580 -13.72 -0.59 28.15
N PHE A 581 -13.11 -1.28 27.18
CA PHE A 581 -12.68 -2.66 27.31
C PHE A 581 -11.17 -2.76 27.58
N GLY A 582 -10.79 -3.74 28.40
CA GLY A 582 -9.40 -3.98 28.75
C GLY A 582 -9.01 -3.47 30.14
N PRO A 583 -7.71 -3.36 30.48
CA PRO A 583 -6.55 -3.55 29.61
C PRO A 583 -6.31 -5.02 29.24
N ALA A 584 -5.99 -5.27 28.00
CA ALA A 584 -5.55 -6.55 27.49
C ALA A 584 -4.17 -6.41 26.81
N PRO A 585 -3.36 -7.47 26.74
CA PRO A 585 -2.18 -7.44 25.88
C PRO A 585 -2.58 -7.02 24.46
N ALA A 586 -1.82 -6.11 23.85
CA ALA A 586 -2.06 -5.77 22.46
C ALA A 586 -1.81 -7.00 21.57
N PRO A 587 -2.37 -7.09 20.36
CA PRO A 587 -2.19 -8.23 19.46
C PRO A 587 -0.72 -8.59 19.19
N LEU A 588 0.14 -7.58 19.16
CA LEU A 588 1.57 -7.72 19.32
C LEU A 588 1.92 -7.25 20.73
N ALA A 589 1.84 -8.17 21.68
CA ALA A 589 2.08 -7.88 23.09
C ALA A 589 3.49 -7.32 23.37
N MET A 590 4.43 -7.56 22.45
CA MET A 590 5.74 -6.90 22.42
C MET A 590 6.05 -6.43 21.00
N LEU A 591 6.60 -5.22 20.88
CA LEU A 591 7.02 -4.63 19.61
C LEU A 591 8.29 -3.80 19.82
N ARG A 592 9.34 -4.10 19.05
CA ARG A 592 10.66 -3.42 19.16
C ARG A 592 11.17 -3.36 20.60
N GLY A 593 11.08 -4.47 21.34
CA GLY A 593 11.51 -4.59 22.73
C GLY A 593 10.59 -3.93 23.76
N ARG A 594 9.43 -3.41 23.37
CA ARG A 594 8.47 -2.77 24.28
C ARG A 594 7.24 -3.63 24.45
N HIS A 595 6.87 -3.93 25.70
CA HIS A 595 5.62 -4.57 26.06
C HIS A 595 4.46 -3.61 25.85
N ARG A 596 3.33 -4.12 25.33
CA ARG A 596 2.18 -3.31 24.92
C ARG A 596 0.89 -3.86 25.51
N PHE A 597 0.13 -2.96 26.12
CA PHE A 597 -1.24 -3.21 26.58
C PHE A 597 -2.19 -2.23 25.88
N ARG A 598 -3.41 -2.68 25.64
CA ARG A 598 -4.41 -1.90 24.93
C ARG A 598 -5.71 -1.83 25.71
N LEU A 599 -6.31 -0.64 25.72
CA LEU A 599 -7.71 -0.44 26.03
C LEU A 599 -8.43 -0.08 24.73
N LEU A 600 -9.68 -0.52 24.59
CA LEU A 600 -10.53 -0.15 23.47
C LEU A 600 -11.72 0.65 24.01
N VAL A 601 -11.88 1.85 23.52
CA VAL A 601 -13.04 2.70 23.76
C VAL A 601 -14.01 2.49 22.60
N HIS A 602 -15.23 2.15 22.91
CA HIS A 602 -16.36 2.04 21.99
C HIS A 602 -17.44 3.03 22.42
N ALA A 603 -17.92 3.85 21.51
CA ALA A 603 -18.93 4.86 21.80
C ALA A 603 -19.86 5.06 20.61
N THR A 604 -21.08 5.51 20.89
CA THR A 604 -22.01 5.97 19.85
C THR A 604 -21.48 7.25 19.19
N ARG A 605 -21.94 7.56 18.00
CA ARG A 605 -21.50 8.74 17.23
C ARG A 605 -21.79 10.09 17.89
N GLN A 606 -22.70 10.13 18.83
CA GLN A 606 -23.09 11.36 19.53
C GLN A 606 -22.04 11.83 20.53
N ILE A 607 -21.14 10.92 20.95
CA ILE A 607 -20.10 11.22 21.93
C ILE A 607 -18.85 11.75 21.22
N ASP A 608 -18.36 12.88 21.68
CA ASP A 608 -17.01 13.36 21.31
C ASP A 608 -15.97 12.58 22.09
N VAL A 609 -15.55 11.43 21.50
CA VAL A 609 -14.56 10.52 22.08
C VAL A 609 -13.22 11.21 22.30
N GLN A 610 -12.89 12.19 21.44
CA GLN A 610 -11.64 12.93 21.51
C GLN A 610 -11.59 13.79 22.78
N ASP A 611 -12.63 14.54 23.07
CA ASP A 611 -12.69 15.36 24.26
C ASP A 611 -12.67 14.52 25.53
N VAL A 612 -13.49 13.45 25.56
CA VAL A 612 -13.52 12.51 26.70
C VAL A 612 -12.14 11.89 26.96
N ILE A 613 -11.44 11.40 25.94
CA ILE A 613 -10.12 10.79 26.10
C ILE A 613 -9.07 11.85 26.50
N ARG A 614 -9.14 13.05 25.93
CA ARG A 614 -8.23 14.15 26.27
C ARG A 614 -8.33 14.52 27.75
N ASP A 615 -9.53 14.71 28.27
CA ASP A 615 -9.76 15.06 29.68
C ASP A 615 -9.36 13.90 30.60
N TRP A 616 -9.74 12.68 30.22
CA TRP A 616 -9.40 11.47 30.97
C TRP A 616 -7.89 11.26 31.11
N LEU A 617 -7.16 11.27 29.99
CA LEU A 617 -5.71 11.07 30.02
C LEU A 617 -4.97 12.31 30.58
N GLY A 618 -5.51 13.51 30.34
CA GLY A 618 -4.94 14.77 30.87
C GLY A 618 -4.97 14.87 32.40
N ALA A 619 -5.87 14.13 33.07
CA ALA A 619 -5.97 14.06 34.52
C ALA A 619 -5.01 13.05 35.17
N LEU A 620 -4.23 12.31 34.39
CA LEU A 620 -3.39 11.23 34.83
C LEU A 620 -1.91 11.49 34.59
N GLU A 621 -1.08 11.02 35.50
CA GLU A 621 0.37 11.00 35.36
C GLU A 621 0.89 9.57 35.29
N TRP A 622 1.93 9.34 34.51
CA TRP A 622 2.60 8.05 34.36
C TRP A 622 4.13 8.20 34.28
N PRO A 623 4.89 7.14 34.62
CA PRO A 623 6.36 7.19 34.58
C PRO A 623 6.88 7.55 33.17
N ALA A 624 7.93 8.36 33.12
CA ALA A 624 8.54 8.83 31.85
C ALA A 624 8.99 7.68 30.90
N LYS A 625 9.27 6.47 31.45
CA LYS A 625 9.60 5.27 30.68
C LYS A 625 8.39 4.64 29.96
N VAL A 626 7.16 5.02 30.33
CA VAL A 626 5.92 4.54 29.74
C VAL A 626 5.46 5.52 28.65
N ARG A 627 5.08 4.98 27.51
CA ARG A 627 4.47 5.75 26.41
C ARG A 627 2.99 5.38 26.31
N VAL A 628 2.15 6.39 26.22
CA VAL A 628 0.72 6.25 25.95
C VAL A 628 0.45 6.89 24.59
N ALA A 629 -0.16 6.13 23.71
CA ALA A 629 -0.57 6.60 22.38
C ALA A 629 -2.06 6.32 22.19
N VAL A 630 -2.76 7.25 21.56
CA VAL A 630 -4.16 7.09 21.19
C VAL A 630 -4.24 6.89 19.68
N ASP A 631 -4.99 5.87 19.27
CA ASP A 631 -5.35 5.63 17.89
C ASP A 631 -6.86 5.82 17.74
N VAL A 632 -7.25 6.96 17.20
CA VAL A 632 -8.64 7.27 16.88
C VAL A 632 -8.99 6.62 15.55
N ASP A 633 -10.15 5.98 15.48
CA ASP A 633 -10.60 5.17 14.35
C ASP A 633 -9.54 4.12 13.97
N PRO A 634 -9.21 3.19 14.88
CA PRO A 634 -8.22 2.15 14.62
C PRO A 634 -8.66 1.29 13.44
N TYR A 635 -7.72 1.04 12.55
CA TYR A 635 -7.99 0.26 11.34
C TYR A 635 -7.67 -1.22 11.54
N ASN A 636 -6.74 -1.54 12.44
CA ASN A 636 -6.38 -2.89 12.85
C ASN A 636 -6.76 -3.12 14.30
N PHE A 637 -7.53 -4.17 14.54
CA PHE A 637 -7.87 -4.64 15.89
C PHE A 637 -6.99 -5.82 16.32
N LEU A 638 -6.09 -6.25 15.46
CA LEU A 638 -5.13 -7.33 15.65
C LEU A 638 -3.78 -6.84 16.17
#